data_5b4198a1f712ecbde7b591c4e52561ea
#
_entry.id   5b4198a1f712ecbde7b591c4e52561ea
#
_cell.length_a   1.000
_cell.length_b   1.000
_cell.length_c   1.000
_cell.angle_alpha   90.00
_cell.angle_beta   90.00
_cell.angle_gamma   90.00
#
_symmetry.space_group_name_H-M   'P 1'
#
loop_
_entity.id
_entity.type
_entity.pdbx_description
1 polymer ?
#
loop_
_entity_poly.entity_id
_entity_poly.type
_entity_poly.pdbx_seq_one_letter_code
_entity_poly.pdbx_strand_id
1 'polypeptide(L)'
;MDFFQQQDNARRNARLLLLLFLFAVLLLVMLTNAVVAAFLWFSQDYNVYAGSRGGLAGFWSYFSWARFGAIGLAITATVAFVVMLKWLQLSTGGKVVAEAMGGSRLLPQTRDRLERRCLNVVEEMALAANMPVPAVYVLNGERGINAFAAGITPADAVIAVTRGTLEHLKRNELQGVIAHEFSHILNGDMRLNIRLAAMLKGITFVGDVGHMLLRSSNRVRTGLGARRGEGGAALPVLGLALLVLGWIGGLAAGFIKAAISRQKEFLADACAVQYTRHPEGIGDALKVIGGYLPGTLVHAARAAEMSHIFFGQIEHSLWQLFATHPPLEQRIRRIDPHWDGRYIERPIQHYQGEPSRPGSGEAGVGRAALVAAALAGATLDESASESGSDADFEPTPEQQEQSTADRHQLPVAFLQQAHNPVGAQALTLALLVSDEASIRQAQMQQVADTGIQGLPELVNTLAPGVAALAPCQRLPLVELCLPALKSISAGQYRAYKRCLLALIRADRSTELFEWCLFQLLRHYLDPEFFRVKPSRPRHARLSRVKRELAIVLSVLAREAGGDPQQAVTDAARELALPGLRLLPPAQSTVADFSRAVTTLADCYPLLKPRVLKAMARVAGADGEVSGAEREIVHSVAAVMDCPVPDAGVWQVTTR
;
A
#
# COMPACT_ATOMS: atom_id res chain seq x y z
N MET A 1 15.78 13.47 -5.86
CA MET A 1 14.90 14.00 -4.78
C MET A 1 15.31 13.35 -3.47
N ASP A 2 15.45 14.14 -2.41
CA ASP A 2 15.93 13.63 -1.13
C ASP A 2 14.77 12.95 -0.37
N PHE A 3 14.76 11.61 -0.35
CA PHE A 3 13.83 10.77 0.42
C PHE A 3 13.74 11.18 1.90
N PHE A 4 14.82 11.68 2.46
CA PHE A 4 14.90 12.11 3.85
C PHE A 4 14.14 13.40 4.12
N GLN A 5 14.20 14.34 3.18
CA GLN A 5 13.44 15.58 3.24
C GLN A 5 11.94 15.29 3.21
N GLN A 6 11.53 14.23 2.51
CA GLN A 6 10.14 13.79 2.45
C GLN A 6 9.68 13.10 3.73
N GLN A 7 10.53 12.31 4.38
CA GLN A 7 10.23 11.74 5.70
C GLN A 7 10.08 12.81 6.78
N ASP A 8 10.88 13.87 6.75
CA ASP A 8 10.72 14.99 7.67
C ASP A 8 9.43 15.78 7.38
N ASN A 9 9.08 15.95 6.11
CA ASN A 9 7.81 16.55 5.70
C ASN A 9 6.61 15.68 6.15
N ALA A 10 6.69 14.36 6.00
CA ALA A 10 5.66 13.44 6.49
C ALA A 10 5.47 13.52 8.01
N ARG A 11 6.54 13.71 8.79
CA ARG A 11 6.46 13.93 10.24
C ARG A 11 5.90 15.29 10.61
N ARG A 12 6.27 16.34 9.88
CA ARG A 12 5.71 17.68 10.06
C ARG A 12 4.21 17.66 9.77
N ASN A 13 3.81 16.99 8.70
CA ASN A 13 2.41 16.81 8.33
C ASN A 13 1.63 15.97 9.36
N ALA A 14 2.25 14.93 9.95
CA ALA A 14 1.62 14.14 11.00
C ALA A 14 1.39 14.96 12.29
N ARG A 15 2.32 15.87 12.67
CA ARG A 15 2.11 16.79 13.80
C ARG A 15 1.02 17.80 13.50
N LEU A 16 1.02 18.40 12.32
CA LEU A 16 -0.04 19.32 11.88
C LEU A 16 -1.40 18.62 11.90
N LEU A 17 -1.47 17.39 11.39
CA LEU A 17 -2.69 16.57 11.45
C LEU A 17 -3.21 16.42 12.88
N LEU A 18 -2.33 16.06 13.81
CA LEU A 18 -2.71 15.90 15.22
C LEU A 18 -3.23 17.20 15.83
N LEU A 19 -2.57 18.32 15.56
CA LEU A 19 -3.00 19.64 16.06
C LEU A 19 -4.36 20.05 15.48
N LEU A 20 -4.56 19.86 14.18
CA LEU A 20 -5.86 20.15 13.52
C LEU A 20 -6.97 19.23 14.04
N PHE A 21 -6.65 17.95 14.29
CA PHE A 21 -7.58 17.01 14.88
C PHE A 21 -7.98 17.40 16.30
N LEU A 22 -7.01 17.74 17.16
CA LEU A 22 -7.29 18.20 18.53
C LEU A 22 -8.12 19.48 18.53
N PHE A 23 -7.81 20.42 17.63
CA PHE A 23 -8.61 21.63 17.46
C PHE A 23 -10.05 21.32 17.03
N ALA A 24 -10.24 20.39 16.08
CA ALA A 24 -11.58 19.97 15.64
C ALA A 24 -12.38 19.30 16.76
N VAL A 25 -11.73 18.45 17.59
CA VAL A 25 -12.38 17.84 18.76
C VAL A 25 -12.74 18.89 19.80
N LEU A 26 -11.86 19.85 20.08
CA LEU A 26 -12.15 20.96 20.98
C LEU A 26 -13.33 21.79 20.49
N LEU A 27 -13.36 22.13 19.21
CA LEU A 27 -14.48 22.86 18.59
C LEU A 27 -15.79 22.07 18.73
N LEU A 28 -15.75 20.76 18.50
CA LEU A 28 -16.90 19.87 18.65
C LEU A 28 -17.43 19.87 20.09
N VAL A 29 -16.53 19.80 21.10
CA VAL A 29 -16.89 19.88 22.51
C VAL A 29 -17.53 21.23 22.83
N MET A 30 -16.95 22.34 22.37
CA MET A 30 -17.49 23.69 22.57
C MET A 30 -18.90 23.85 21.98
N LEU A 31 -19.06 23.44 20.71
CA LEU A 31 -20.35 23.54 20.01
C LEU A 31 -21.41 22.64 20.65
N THR A 32 -21.05 21.42 21.07
CA THR A 32 -22.03 20.54 21.74
C THR A 32 -22.48 21.14 23.07
N ASN A 33 -21.57 21.72 23.85
CA ASN A 33 -21.92 22.41 25.08
C ASN A 33 -22.85 23.62 24.83
N ALA A 34 -22.57 24.40 23.78
CA ALA A 34 -23.44 25.51 23.38
C ALA A 34 -24.85 25.05 22.98
N VAL A 35 -24.95 23.95 22.23
CA VAL A 35 -26.23 23.34 21.81
C VAL A 35 -27.00 22.82 23.03
N VAL A 36 -26.34 22.15 23.98
CA VAL A 36 -26.97 21.65 25.20
C VAL A 36 -27.44 22.82 26.07
N ALA A 37 -26.63 23.87 26.21
CA ALA A 37 -27.03 25.07 26.95
C ALA A 37 -28.23 25.78 26.31
N ALA A 38 -28.21 25.92 24.98
CA ALA A 38 -29.35 26.49 24.23
C ALA A 38 -30.62 25.64 24.38
N PHE A 39 -30.49 24.32 24.26
CA PHE A 39 -31.64 23.41 24.46
C PHE A 39 -32.23 23.53 25.87
N LEU A 40 -31.40 23.57 26.91
CA LEU A 40 -31.87 23.76 28.29
C LEU A 40 -32.50 25.12 28.49
N TRP A 41 -31.95 26.17 27.90
CA TRP A 41 -32.50 27.51 27.95
C TRP A 41 -33.89 27.57 27.28
N PHE A 42 -34.05 27.08 26.07
CA PHE A 42 -35.34 27.03 25.37
C PHE A 42 -36.36 26.12 26.06
N SER A 43 -35.96 25.01 26.66
CA SER A 43 -36.85 24.06 27.32
C SER A 43 -37.45 24.64 28.61
N GLN A 44 -36.77 25.58 29.28
CA GLN A 44 -37.25 26.22 30.51
C GLN A 44 -38.11 27.48 30.24
N ASP A 45 -37.88 28.19 29.16
CA ASP A 45 -38.76 29.30 28.74
C ASP A 45 -40.19 28.84 28.39
N TYR A 46 -40.38 27.54 28.07
CA TYR A 46 -41.69 26.94 27.87
C TYR A 46 -42.45 26.72 29.20
N ASN A 47 -41.77 26.79 30.34
CA ASN A 47 -42.39 26.75 31.65
C ASN A 47 -42.66 28.17 32.17
N VAL A 48 -43.87 28.68 31.87
CA VAL A 48 -44.36 30.04 32.15
C VAL A 48 -44.29 30.48 33.63
N TYR A 49 -43.84 29.60 34.54
CA TYR A 49 -43.76 29.86 36.00
C TYR A 49 -42.36 30.11 36.55
N ALA A 50 -41.31 29.92 35.77
CA ALA A 50 -39.97 30.24 36.20
C ALA A 50 -39.59 31.62 35.67
N GLY A 51 -39.47 32.60 36.58
CA GLY A 51 -39.09 33.98 36.25
C GLY A 51 -37.83 33.99 35.37
N SER A 52 -38.05 34.18 34.07
CA SER A 52 -37.01 34.05 33.06
C SER A 52 -36.05 35.23 33.16
N ARG A 53 -34.79 34.95 33.45
CA ARG A 53 -33.69 35.86 33.12
C ARG A 53 -33.55 35.86 31.59
N GLY A 54 -34.28 36.77 30.94
CA GLY A 54 -34.24 36.93 29.49
C GLY A 54 -32.85 37.36 28.99
N GLY A 55 -32.55 37.02 27.75
CA GLY A 55 -31.34 37.44 27.05
C GLY A 55 -30.10 36.60 27.27
N LEU A 56 -28.95 37.07 26.81
CA LEU A 56 -27.64 36.36 26.86
C LEU A 56 -27.22 35.98 28.29
N ALA A 57 -27.59 36.77 29.31
CA ALA A 57 -27.29 36.44 30.71
C ALA A 57 -28.01 35.15 31.17
N GLY A 58 -29.24 34.90 30.69
CA GLY A 58 -29.98 33.67 30.92
C GLY A 58 -29.29 32.46 30.27
N PHE A 59 -28.84 32.57 29.03
CA PHE A 59 -28.11 31.54 28.34
C PHE A 59 -26.82 31.12 29.10
N TRP A 60 -26.03 32.12 29.56
CA TRP A 60 -24.80 31.84 30.31
C TRP A 60 -25.03 31.19 31.69
N SER A 61 -26.19 31.36 32.30
CA SER A 61 -26.53 30.72 33.57
C SER A 61 -26.65 29.19 33.46
N TYR A 62 -26.88 28.67 32.23
CA TYR A 62 -26.90 27.22 31.95
C TYR A 62 -25.53 26.64 31.65
N PHE A 63 -24.51 27.47 31.54
CA PHE A 63 -23.12 26.99 31.40
C PHE A 63 -22.56 26.63 32.80
N SER A 64 -22.21 25.37 32.99
CA SER A 64 -21.52 24.93 34.22
C SER A 64 -20.28 24.14 33.86
N TRP A 65 -19.18 24.35 34.61
CA TRP A 65 -17.92 23.65 34.40
C TRP A 65 -18.06 22.13 34.57
N ALA A 66 -18.92 21.67 35.50
CA ALA A 66 -19.18 20.24 35.69
C ALA A 66 -19.83 19.61 34.44
N ARG A 67 -20.83 20.26 33.84
CA ARG A 67 -21.46 19.81 32.58
C ARG A 67 -20.50 19.88 31.41
N PHE A 68 -19.73 20.95 31.31
CA PHE A 68 -18.72 21.12 30.28
C PHE A 68 -17.70 19.98 30.33
N GLY A 69 -17.22 19.65 31.54
CA GLY A 69 -16.29 18.54 31.75
C GLY A 69 -16.91 17.17 31.42
N ALA A 70 -18.15 16.93 31.84
CA ALA A 70 -18.85 15.67 31.56
C ALA A 70 -19.10 15.46 30.05
N ILE A 71 -19.61 16.48 29.36
CA ILE A 71 -19.85 16.44 27.91
C ILE A 71 -18.50 16.31 27.16
N GLY A 72 -17.51 17.10 27.56
CA GLY A 72 -16.18 17.05 26.98
C GLY A 72 -15.53 15.67 27.13
N LEU A 73 -15.63 15.08 28.28
CA LEU A 73 -15.13 13.72 28.55
C LEU A 73 -15.87 12.68 27.69
N ALA A 74 -17.21 12.75 27.64
CA ALA A 74 -18.01 11.81 26.86
C ALA A 74 -17.68 11.88 25.36
N ILE A 75 -17.59 13.09 24.78
CA ILE A 75 -17.25 13.28 23.36
C ILE A 75 -15.83 12.80 23.10
N THR A 76 -14.87 13.22 23.91
CA THR A 76 -13.47 12.86 23.71
C THR A 76 -13.26 11.35 23.84
N ALA A 77 -13.90 10.70 24.83
CA ALA A 77 -13.86 9.26 25.00
C ALA A 77 -14.49 8.53 23.80
N THR A 78 -15.64 8.99 23.30
CA THR A 78 -16.30 8.41 22.12
C THR A 78 -15.44 8.56 20.88
N VAL A 79 -14.93 9.75 20.61
CA VAL A 79 -14.03 10.01 19.46
C VAL A 79 -12.78 9.13 19.58
N ALA A 80 -12.12 9.10 20.73
CA ALA A 80 -10.92 8.28 20.96
C ALA A 80 -11.22 6.78 20.74
N PHE A 81 -12.36 6.30 21.25
CA PHE A 81 -12.79 4.91 21.06
C PHE A 81 -13.03 4.56 19.59
N VAL A 82 -13.74 5.42 18.86
CA VAL A 82 -13.99 5.20 17.41
C VAL A 82 -12.70 5.26 16.60
N VAL A 83 -11.82 6.23 16.90
CA VAL A 83 -10.49 6.32 16.27
C VAL A 83 -9.69 5.04 16.53
N MET A 84 -9.69 4.56 17.77
CA MET A 84 -9.00 3.32 18.16
C MET A 84 -9.56 2.11 17.40
N LEU A 85 -10.88 1.94 17.34
CA LEU A 85 -11.51 0.84 16.61
C LEU A 85 -11.19 0.88 15.11
N LYS A 86 -11.31 2.06 14.49
CA LYS A 86 -10.98 2.23 13.07
C LYS A 86 -9.49 2.01 12.81
N TRP A 87 -8.64 2.51 13.67
CA TRP A 87 -7.19 2.25 13.58
C TRP A 87 -6.90 0.75 13.67
N LEU A 88 -7.47 0.03 14.65
CA LEU A 88 -7.30 -1.41 14.77
C LEU A 88 -7.80 -2.16 13.54
N GLN A 89 -8.92 -1.73 12.95
CA GLN A 89 -9.47 -2.32 11.73
C GLN A 89 -8.56 -2.11 10.51
N LEU A 90 -8.13 -0.86 10.27
CA LEU A 90 -7.37 -0.49 9.08
C LEU A 90 -5.87 -0.84 9.20
N SER A 91 -5.34 -0.98 10.42
CA SER A 91 -3.94 -1.34 10.67
C SER A 91 -3.63 -2.83 10.47
N THR A 92 -4.60 -3.62 10.04
CA THR A 92 -4.41 -5.03 9.71
C THR A 92 -3.75 -5.24 8.33
N GLY A 93 -3.51 -4.19 7.56
CA GLY A 93 -2.77 -4.22 6.29
C GLY A 93 -3.59 -3.74 5.09
N GLY A 94 -2.91 -3.56 3.96
CA GLY A 94 -3.52 -3.04 2.73
C GLY A 94 -4.63 -3.92 2.18
N LYS A 95 -4.51 -5.24 2.33
CA LYS A 95 -5.52 -6.22 1.96
C LYS A 95 -6.90 -5.89 2.52
N VAL A 96 -6.99 -5.62 3.83
CA VAL A 96 -8.27 -5.31 4.49
C VAL A 96 -8.89 -4.03 3.94
N VAL A 97 -8.08 -3.06 3.57
CA VAL A 97 -8.55 -1.82 2.95
C VAL A 97 -9.14 -2.11 1.57
N ALA A 98 -8.42 -2.84 0.71
CA ALA A 98 -8.88 -3.18 -0.64
C ALA A 98 -10.16 -4.03 -0.62
N GLU A 99 -10.23 -5.06 0.23
CA GLU A 99 -11.42 -5.92 0.40
C GLU A 99 -12.62 -5.14 0.98
N ALA A 100 -12.37 -4.21 1.91
CA ALA A 100 -13.42 -3.35 2.46
C ALA A 100 -14.04 -2.41 1.41
N MET A 101 -13.31 -2.13 0.32
CA MET A 101 -13.78 -1.36 -0.84
C MET A 101 -14.44 -2.24 -1.91
N GLY A 102 -14.57 -3.55 -1.67
CA GLY A 102 -15.14 -4.50 -2.64
C GLY A 102 -14.13 -4.96 -3.70
N GLY A 103 -12.83 -4.76 -3.44
CA GLY A 103 -11.77 -5.24 -4.32
C GLY A 103 -11.62 -6.76 -4.26
N SER A 104 -11.49 -7.39 -5.42
CA SER A 104 -11.09 -8.79 -5.60
C SER A 104 -9.63 -8.87 -6.01
N ARG A 105 -8.88 -9.77 -5.38
CA ARG A 105 -7.46 -9.94 -5.67
C ARG A 105 -7.26 -10.53 -7.07
N LEU A 106 -6.37 -9.93 -7.84
CA LEU A 106 -5.90 -10.49 -9.10
C LEU A 106 -4.87 -11.58 -8.85
N LEU A 107 -5.06 -12.71 -9.53
CA LEU A 107 -4.13 -13.83 -9.47
C LEU A 107 -3.17 -13.76 -10.66
N PRO A 108 -1.88 -14.13 -10.48
CA PRO A 108 -0.91 -14.13 -11.56
C PRO A 108 -1.31 -14.98 -12.78
N GLN A 109 -2.21 -15.99 -12.57
CA GLN A 109 -2.67 -16.90 -13.62
C GLN A 109 -3.97 -16.43 -14.30
N THR A 110 -4.38 -15.17 -14.10
CA THR A 110 -5.61 -14.65 -14.73
C THR A 110 -5.58 -14.84 -16.26
N ARG A 111 -6.75 -15.18 -16.82
CA ARG A 111 -6.96 -15.29 -18.27
C ARG A 111 -7.52 -14.00 -18.88
N ASP A 112 -7.98 -13.07 -18.05
CA ASP A 112 -8.46 -11.77 -18.49
C ASP A 112 -7.26 -10.94 -18.99
N ARG A 113 -7.33 -10.50 -20.25
CA ARG A 113 -6.27 -9.74 -20.91
C ARG A 113 -6.00 -8.39 -20.22
N LEU A 114 -7.05 -7.71 -19.75
CA LEU A 114 -6.93 -6.41 -19.08
C LEU A 114 -6.29 -6.56 -17.69
N GLU A 115 -6.69 -7.60 -16.95
CA GLU A 115 -6.09 -7.90 -15.65
C GLU A 115 -4.60 -8.28 -15.78
N ARG A 116 -4.26 -9.10 -16.79
CA ARG A 116 -2.87 -9.47 -17.08
C ARG A 116 -2.04 -8.25 -17.43
N ARG A 117 -2.58 -7.34 -18.28
CA ARG A 117 -1.92 -6.06 -18.60
C ARG A 117 -1.62 -5.26 -17.33
N CYS A 118 -2.58 -5.19 -16.40
CA CYS A 118 -2.39 -4.49 -15.14
C CYS A 118 -1.28 -5.13 -14.29
N LEU A 119 -1.30 -6.46 -14.14
CA LEU A 119 -0.27 -7.19 -13.39
C LEU A 119 1.13 -6.93 -13.97
N ASN A 120 1.28 -6.98 -15.28
CA ASN A 120 2.55 -6.73 -15.95
C ASN A 120 3.04 -5.28 -15.73
N VAL A 121 2.13 -4.29 -15.81
CA VAL A 121 2.49 -2.89 -15.55
C VAL A 121 2.91 -2.69 -14.08
N VAL A 122 2.20 -3.31 -13.13
CA VAL A 122 2.57 -3.24 -11.70
C VAL A 122 3.94 -3.89 -11.46
N GLU A 123 4.22 -5.02 -12.09
CA GLU A 123 5.50 -5.71 -12.01
C GLU A 123 6.64 -4.84 -12.57
N GLU A 124 6.45 -4.24 -13.73
CA GLU A 124 7.42 -3.31 -14.33
C GLU A 124 7.70 -2.11 -13.43
N MET A 125 6.66 -1.54 -12.83
CA MET A 125 6.82 -0.39 -11.93
C MET A 125 7.49 -0.79 -10.61
N ALA A 126 7.22 -1.98 -10.10
CA ALA A 126 7.90 -2.51 -8.92
C ALA A 126 9.41 -2.63 -9.16
N LEU A 127 9.78 -3.13 -10.33
CA LEU A 127 11.18 -3.25 -10.76
C LEU A 127 11.83 -1.87 -10.94
N ALA A 128 11.14 -0.94 -11.61
CA ALA A 128 11.64 0.43 -11.80
C ALA A 128 11.81 1.18 -10.47
N ALA A 129 10.96 0.90 -9.49
CA ALA A 129 10.97 1.49 -8.16
C ALA A 129 11.88 0.74 -7.17
N ASN A 130 12.50 -0.36 -7.60
CA ASN A 130 13.35 -1.24 -6.78
C ASN A 130 12.64 -1.68 -5.48
N MET A 131 11.42 -2.19 -5.62
CA MET A 131 10.62 -2.68 -4.51
C MET A 131 9.87 -3.97 -4.91
N PRO A 132 9.47 -4.80 -3.92
CA PRO A 132 8.71 -6.01 -4.19
C PRO A 132 7.38 -5.70 -4.85
N VAL A 133 6.94 -6.60 -5.72
CA VAL A 133 5.65 -6.48 -6.41
C VAL A 133 4.51 -6.52 -5.39
N PRO A 134 3.71 -5.45 -5.27
CA PRO A 134 2.55 -5.43 -4.37
C PRO A 134 1.43 -6.33 -4.89
N ALA A 135 0.55 -6.79 -3.99
CA ALA A 135 -0.65 -7.50 -4.42
C ALA A 135 -1.62 -6.53 -5.13
N VAL A 136 -2.20 -6.97 -6.23
CA VAL A 136 -3.11 -6.16 -7.05
C VAL A 136 -4.55 -6.59 -6.81
N TYR A 137 -5.45 -5.61 -6.68
CA TYR A 137 -6.88 -5.79 -6.51
C TYR A 137 -7.65 -5.04 -7.59
N VAL A 138 -8.79 -5.58 -8.01
CA VAL A 138 -9.70 -4.91 -8.93
C VAL A 138 -11.06 -4.69 -8.28
N LEU A 139 -11.60 -3.49 -8.43
CA LEU A 139 -12.96 -3.12 -8.04
C LEU A 139 -13.88 -3.31 -9.25
N ASN A 140 -14.38 -4.52 -9.45
CA ASN A 140 -15.16 -4.89 -10.64
C ASN A 140 -16.49 -4.14 -10.76
N GLY A 141 -17.07 -3.68 -9.64
CA GLY A 141 -18.32 -2.91 -9.62
C GLY A 141 -18.15 -1.43 -10.01
N GLU A 142 -16.91 -0.93 -10.13
CA GLU A 142 -16.64 0.49 -10.28
C GLU A 142 -16.21 0.85 -11.69
N ARG A 143 -16.99 1.72 -12.33
CA ARG A 143 -16.80 2.15 -13.73
C ARG A 143 -15.99 3.43 -13.87
N GLY A 144 -15.85 4.23 -12.83
CA GLY A 144 -14.98 5.41 -12.83
C GLY A 144 -13.52 5.01 -12.99
N ILE A 145 -12.70 5.88 -13.59
CA ILE A 145 -11.25 5.68 -13.74
C ILE A 145 -10.59 6.09 -12.43
N ASN A 146 -10.20 5.12 -11.62
CA ASN A 146 -9.56 5.39 -10.34
C ASN A 146 -8.62 4.26 -9.91
N ALA A 147 -7.69 4.58 -9.00
CA ALA A 147 -6.77 3.63 -8.38
C ALA A 147 -6.45 4.08 -6.95
N PHE A 148 -5.85 3.24 -6.16
CA PHE A 148 -5.26 3.62 -4.88
C PHE A 148 -4.22 2.61 -4.40
N ALA A 149 -3.28 3.10 -3.61
CA ALA A 149 -2.36 2.29 -2.83
C ALA A 149 -2.75 2.29 -1.34
N ALA A 150 -2.72 1.13 -0.70
CA ALA A 150 -2.99 0.99 0.73
C ALA A 150 -2.04 0.02 1.40
N GLY A 151 -1.75 0.26 2.69
CA GLY A 151 -0.85 -0.56 3.51
C GLY A 151 -0.27 0.23 4.67
N ILE A 152 0.47 -0.43 5.54
CA ILE A 152 1.18 0.22 6.64
C ILE A 152 2.66 0.36 6.31
N THR A 153 3.20 -0.61 5.59
CA THR A 153 4.60 -0.73 5.17
C THR A 153 4.65 -1.12 3.69
N PRO A 154 5.76 -0.95 3.00
CA PRO A 154 5.91 -1.47 1.63
C PRO A 154 5.66 -2.97 1.50
N ALA A 155 5.92 -3.75 2.57
CA ALA A 155 5.75 -5.20 2.57
C ALA A 155 4.29 -5.65 2.51
N ASP A 156 3.37 -4.91 3.14
CA ASP A 156 1.92 -5.16 3.14
C ASP A 156 1.15 -4.23 2.18
N ALA A 157 1.89 -3.53 1.31
CA ALA A 157 1.30 -2.66 0.31
C ALA A 157 0.45 -3.44 -0.70
N VAL A 158 -0.67 -2.87 -1.07
CA VAL A 158 -1.51 -3.33 -2.16
C VAL A 158 -1.83 -2.17 -3.09
N ILE A 159 -2.02 -2.47 -4.37
CA ILE A 159 -2.55 -1.53 -5.36
C ILE A 159 -3.93 -2.01 -5.76
N ALA A 160 -4.90 -1.13 -5.73
CA ALA A 160 -6.25 -1.41 -6.19
C ALA A 160 -6.60 -0.49 -7.36
N VAL A 161 -7.18 -1.05 -8.40
CA VAL A 161 -7.64 -0.33 -9.58
C VAL A 161 -9.13 -0.59 -9.81
N THR A 162 -9.85 0.36 -10.36
CA THR A 162 -11.23 0.15 -10.76
C THR A 162 -11.30 -0.58 -12.11
N ARG A 163 -12.42 -1.25 -12.39
CA ARG A 163 -12.63 -1.87 -13.70
C ARG A 163 -12.58 -0.83 -14.82
N GLY A 164 -13.13 0.39 -14.57
CA GLY A 164 -13.05 1.50 -15.50
C GLY A 164 -11.61 1.89 -15.86
N THR A 165 -10.69 1.86 -14.92
CA THR A 165 -9.25 2.10 -15.20
C THR A 165 -8.69 1.09 -16.19
N LEU A 166 -9.01 -0.20 -16.00
CA LEU A 166 -8.53 -1.26 -16.90
C LEU A 166 -9.12 -1.17 -18.32
N GLU A 167 -10.38 -0.74 -18.42
CA GLU A 167 -11.10 -0.69 -19.70
C GLU A 167 -10.79 0.57 -20.53
N HIS A 168 -10.58 1.71 -19.87
CA HIS A 168 -10.51 3.01 -20.54
C HIS A 168 -9.10 3.58 -20.67
N LEU A 169 -8.13 3.13 -19.87
CA LEU A 169 -6.75 3.58 -20.00
C LEU A 169 -5.96 2.66 -20.93
N LYS A 170 -5.18 3.27 -21.81
CA LYS A 170 -4.15 2.60 -22.58
C LYS A 170 -3.01 2.14 -21.65
N ARG A 171 -2.14 1.26 -22.14
CA ARG A 171 -1.03 0.71 -21.34
C ARG A 171 -0.14 1.80 -20.74
N ASN A 172 0.26 2.79 -21.52
CA ASN A 172 1.15 3.87 -21.06
C ASN A 172 0.45 4.78 -20.03
N GLU A 173 -0.84 5.04 -20.21
CA GLU A 173 -1.65 5.82 -19.26
C GLU A 173 -1.85 5.06 -17.94
N LEU A 174 -2.14 3.75 -18.01
CA LEU A 174 -2.20 2.87 -16.85
C LEU A 174 -0.85 2.83 -16.13
N GLN A 175 0.26 2.77 -16.87
CA GLN A 175 1.60 2.81 -16.31
C GLN A 175 1.86 4.12 -15.56
N GLY A 176 1.41 5.26 -16.09
CA GLY A 176 1.48 6.55 -15.41
C GLY A 176 0.71 6.57 -14.10
N VAL A 177 -0.52 6.04 -14.08
CA VAL A 177 -1.35 5.95 -12.86
C VAL A 177 -0.72 5.00 -11.83
N ILE A 178 -0.26 3.82 -12.25
CA ILE A 178 0.40 2.86 -11.35
C ILE A 178 1.70 3.44 -10.79
N ALA A 179 2.51 4.14 -11.59
CA ALA A 179 3.72 4.82 -11.13
C ALA A 179 3.42 5.90 -10.08
N HIS A 180 2.30 6.61 -10.23
CA HIS A 180 1.82 7.57 -9.23
C HIS A 180 1.50 6.86 -7.90
N GLU A 181 0.80 5.72 -7.93
CA GLU A 181 0.50 4.92 -6.74
C GLU A 181 1.78 4.37 -6.07
N PHE A 182 2.77 3.94 -6.86
CA PHE A 182 4.08 3.55 -6.35
C PHE A 182 4.78 4.68 -5.60
N SER A 183 4.63 5.93 -6.05
CA SER A 183 5.16 7.08 -5.33
C SER A 183 4.59 7.18 -3.91
N HIS A 184 3.30 6.95 -3.72
CA HIS A 184 2.67 6.95 -2.39
C HIS A 184 3.19 5.82 -1.49
N ILE A 185 3.47 4.64 -2.06
CA ILE A 185 4.08 3.53 -1.31
C ILE A 185 5.47 3.92 -0.83
N LEU A 186 6.32 4.40 -1.74
CA LEU A 186 7.72 4.76 -1.46
C LEU A 186 7.83 5.93 -0.49
N ASN A 187 6.96 6.94 -0.61
CA ASN A 187 6.94 8.09 0.28
C ASN A 187 6.34 7.80 1.67
N GLY A 188 5.80 6.59 1.89
CA GLY A 188 5.17 6.21 3.16
C GLY A 188 3.82 6.89 3.42
N ASP A 189 3.19 7.44 2.39
CA ASP A 189 1.92 8.17 2.49
C ASP A 189 0.76 7.29 2.93
N MET A 190 0.79 6.00 2.59
CA MET A 190 -0.23 5.03 2.96
C MET A 190 -0.50 5.02 4.47
N ARG A 191 0.55 4.95 5.29
CA ARG A 191 0.42 4.94 6.75
C ARG A 191 -0.22 6.22 7.29
N LEU A 192 0.14 7.38 6.70
CA LEU A 192 -0.46 8.66 7.07
C LEU A 192 -1.94 8.70 6.67
N ASN A 193 -2.27 8.20 5.48
CA ASN A 193 -3.64 8.15 4.97
C ASN A 193 -4.55 7.27 5.85
N ILE A 194 -4.07 6.11 6.30
CA ILE A 194 -4.80 5.25 7.25
C ILE A 194 -5.04 5.96 8.59
N ARG A 195 -4.05 6.69 9.13
CA ARG A 195 -4.22 7.49 10.34
C ARG A 195 -5.25 8.59 10.15
N LEU A 196 -5.17 9.28 9.03
CA LEU A 196 -6.12 10.33 8.65
C LEU A 196 -7.55 9.77 8.59
N ALA A 197 -7.76 8.65 7.88
CA ALA A 197 -9.05 7.99 7.81
C ALA A 197 -9.64 7.66 9.18
N ALA A 198 -8.83 7.09 10.08
CA ALA A 198 -9.29 6.75 11.44
C ALA A 198 -9.67 8.00 12.25
N MET A 199 -8.85 9.07 12.21
CA MET A 199 -9.12 10.32 12.92
C MET A 199 -10.36 11.02 12.40
N LEU A 200 -10.53 11.11 11.07
CA LEU A 200 -11.69 11.76 10.45
C LEU A 200 -12.97 11.01 10.77
N LYS A 201 -12.94 9.67 10.79
CA LYS A 201 -14.11 8.87 11.21
C LYS A 201 -14.51 9.17 12.66
N GLY A 202 -13.55 9.37 13.55
CA GLY A 202 -13.84 9.77 14.93
C GLY A 202 -14.63 11.08 15.01
N ILE A 203 -14.26 12.09 14.21
CA ILE A 203 -14.96 13.39 14.19
C ILE A 203 -16.36 13.26 13.59
N THR A 204 -16.48 12.56 12.46
CA THR A 204 -17.78 12.45 11.74
C THR A 204 -18.78 11.51 12.41
N PHE A 205 -18.32 10.62 13.30
CA PHE A 205 -19.16 9.64 14.00
C PHE A 205 -20.29 10.27 14.80
N VAL A 206 -20.09 11.50 15.32
CA VAL A 206 -21.14 12.25 16.02
C VAL A 206 -22.35 12.49 15.12
N GLY A 207 -22.13 12.80 13.85
CA GLY A 207 -23.19 12.90 12.84
C GLY A 207 -23.90 11.57 12.57
N ASP A 208 -23.15 10.47 12.54
CA ASP A 208 -23.73 9.13 12.36
C ASP A 208 -24.68 8.77 13.51
N VAL A 209 -24.31 9.12 14.75
CA VAL A 209 -25.20 8.97 15.93
C VAL A 209 -26.45 9.83 15.76
N GLY A 210 -26.33 11.09 15.30
CA GLY A 210 -27.46 11.98 14.99
C GLY A 210 -28.40 11.34 13.98
N HIS A 211 -27.87 10.82 12.88
CA HIS A 211 -28.65 10.07 11.87
C HIS A 211 -29.37 8.86 12.44
N MET A 212 -28.70 8.10 13.29
CA MET A 212 -29.28 6.92 13.92
C MET A 212 -30.47 7.30 14.83
N LEU A 213 -30.33 8.36 15.63
CA LEU A 213 -31.39 8.87 16.50
C LEU A 213 -32.60 9.35 15.70
N LEU A 214 -32.39 10.09 14.60
CA LEU A 214 -33.46 10.53 13.73
C LEU A 214 -34.22 9.36 13.08
N ARG A 215 -33.51 8.35 12.59
CA ARG A 215 -34.13 7.14 12.01
C ARG A 215 -34.89 6.32 13.05
N SER A 216 -34.36 6.18 14.26
CA SER A 216 -35.04 5.45 15.33
C SER A 216 -36.31 6.17 15.78
N SER A 217 -36.32 7.49 15.89
CA SER A 217 -37.47 8.27 16.25
C SER A 217 -38.61 8.17 15.22
N ASN A 218 -38.30 8.08 13.92
CA ASN A 218 -39.31 7.85 12.87
C ASN A 218 -39.95 6.47 12.97
N ARG A 219 -39.22 5.44 13.33
CA ARG A 219 -39.76 4.07 13.52
C ARG A 219 -40.72 3.99 14.72
N VAL A 220 -40.43 4.71 15.80
CA VAL A 220 -41.29 4.78 16.97
C VAL A 220 -42.62 5.53 16.65
N ARG A 221 -42.60 6.50 15.74
CA ARG A 221 -43.82 7.27 15.34
C ARG A 221 -44.79 6.48 14.44
N THR A 222 -44.31 5.44 13.75
CA THR A 222 -45.12 4.57 12.87
C THR A 222 -45.65 3.32 13.56
N GLY A 223 -45.23 3.04 14.81
CA GLY A 223 -45.77 1.94 15.64
C GLY A 223 -47.10 2.32 16.28
N LEU A 224 -48.16 1.59 16.01
CA LEU A 224 -49.48 1.72 16.68
C LEU A 224 -49.30 1.61 18.21
N GLY A 225 -49.46 2.71 18.93
CA GLY A 225 -49.55 2.69 20.39
C GLY A 225 -48.64 3.63 21.17
N ALA A 226 -47.92 4.54 20.53
CA ALA A 226 -47.11 5.50 21.27
C ALA A 226 -47.98 6.52 22.05
N ARG A 227 -48.07 6.33 23.37
CA ARG A 227 -48.58 7.34 24.29
C ARG A 227 -47.78 8.63 24.10
N ARG A 228 -48.49 9.76 23.82
CA ARG A 228 -47.94 11.11 23.84
C ARG A 228 -47.47 11.45 25.28
N GLY A 229 -46.28 11.02 25.63
CA GLY A 229 -45.57 11.54 26.81
C GLY A 229 -44.76 12.77 26.40
N GLU A 230 -44.67 13.77 27.27
CA GLU A 230 -43.97 15.05 27.09
C GLU A 230 -42.49 14.97 26.67
N GLY A 231 -41.88 13.79 26.63
CA GLY A 231 -40.50 13.54 26.15
C GLY A 231 -40.34 13.18 24.66
N GLY A 232 -41.44 13.03 23.88
CA GLY A 232 -41.39 12.51 22.51
C GLY A 232 -40.70 13.40 21.46
N ALA A 233 -40.52 14.69 21.75
CA ALA A 233 -39.83 15.63 20.86
C ALA A 233 -38.33 15.78 21.15
N ALA A 234 -37.85 15.38 22.32
CA ALA A 234 -36.46 15.60 22.75
C ALA A 234 -35.44 14.78 21.91
N LEU A 235 -35.74 13.51 21.59
CA LEU A 235 -34.85 12.64 20.81
C LEU A 235 -34.65 13.12 19.36
N PRO A 236 -35.72 13.52 18.60
CA PRO A 236 -35.52 14.09 17.27
C PRO A 236 -34.72 15.39 17.28
N VAL A 237 -34.97 16.29 18.26
CA VAL A 237 -34.24 17.56 18.39
C VAL A 237 -32.75 17.28 18.69
N LEU A 238 -32.45 16.38 19.61
CA LEU A 238 -31.07 15.95 19.89
C LEU A 238 -30.43 15.31 18.65
N GLY A 239 -31.15 14.44 17.94
CA GLY A 239 -30.68 13.83 16.70
C GLY A 239 -30.34 14.85 15.62
N LEU A 240 -31.19 15.88 15.44
CA LEU A 240 -30.93 16.96 14.50
C LEU A 240 -29.73 17.82 14.93
N ALA A 241 -29.61 18.12 16.22
CA ALA A 241 -28.47 18.87 16.75
C ALA A 241 -27.13 18.12 16.54
N LEU A 242 -27.08 16.81 16.83
CA LEU A 242 -25.89 15.98 16.57
C LEU A 242 -25.60 15.85 15.09
N LEU A 243 -26.61 15.84 14.23
CA LEU A 243 -26.42 15.83 12.77
C LEU A 243 -25.77 17.13 12.29
N VAL A 244 -26.22 18.28 12.76
CA VAL A 244 -25.63 19.60 12.45
C VAL A 244 -24.18 19.66 12.95
N LEU A 245 -23.92 19.18 14.18
CA LEU A 245 -22.57 19.10 14.74
C LEU A 245 -21.68 18.18 13.93
N GLY A 246 -22.20 17.03 13.51
CA GLY A 246 -21.49 16.11 12.63
C GLY A 246 -21.19 16.71 11.25
N TRP A 247 -22.09 17.52 10.71
CA TRP A 247 -21.86 18.27 9.46
C TRP A 247 -20.72 19.29 9.61
N ILE A 248 -20.68 20.05 10.70
CA ILE A 248 -19.57 20.97 11.02
C ILE A 248 -18.26 20.17 11.20
N GLY A 249 -18.31 19.02 11.89
CA GLY A 249 -17.19 18.09 11.98
C GLY A 249 -16.70 17.60 10.62
N GLY A 250 -17.63 17.31 9.70
CA GLY A 250 -17.34 16.94 8.30
C GLY A 250 -16.63 18.05 7.52
N LEU A 251 -17.03 19.31 7.71
CA LEU A 251 -16.34 20.47 7.12
C LEU A 251 -14.90 20.57 7.65
N ALA A 252 -14.70 20.47 8.96
CA ALA A 252 -13.36 20.48 9.56
C ALA A 252 -12.50 19.31 9.03
N ALA A 253 -13.08 18.12 8.92
CA ALA A 253 -12.45 16.95 8.33
C ALA A 253 -12.03 17.18 6.87
N GLY A 254 -12.89 17.83 6.07
CA GLY A 254 -12.62 18.23 4.69
C GLY A 254 -11.42 19.17 4.57
N PHE A 255 -11.35 20.18 5.43
CA PHE A 255 -10.18 21.08 5.48
C PHE A 255 -8.88 20.35 5.84
N ILE A 256 -8.94 19.47 6.84
CA ILE A 256 -7.77 18.66 7.25
C ILE A 256 -7.29 17.79 6.08
N LYS A 257 -8.20 17.12 5.39
CA LYS A 257 -7.88 16.32 4.18
C LYS A 257 -7.22 17.19 3.12
N ALA A 258 -7.85 18.30 2.74
CA ALA A 258 -7.35 19.17 1.68
C ALA A 258 -5.97 19.78 1.99
N ALA A 259 -5.74 20.21 3.24
CA ALA A 259 -4.48 20.82 3.66
C ALA A 259 -3.27 19.85 3.54
N ILE A 260 -3.50 18.56 3.76
CA ILE A 260 -2.43 17.54 3.77
C ILE A 260 -2.22 16.94 2.38
N SER A 261 -3.28 16.74 1.58
CA SER A 261 -3.26 15.95 0.36
C SER A 261 -2.61 16.65 -0.84
N ARG A 262 -2.96 17.92 -1.09
CA ARG A 262 -2.60 18.60 -2.36
C ARG A 262 -1.12 18.65 -2.69
N GLN A 263 -0.23 18.85 -1.70
CA GLN A 263 1.21 18.93 -1.97
C GLN A 263 1.80 17.57 -2.36
N LYS A 264 1.23 16.50 -1.83
CA LYS A 264 1.67 15.13 -2.10
C LYS A 264 1.31 14.67 -3.51
N GLU A 265 0.17 15.11 -4.02
CA GLU A 265 -0.29 14.79 -5.37
C GLU A 265 0.70 15.29 -6.44
N PHE A 266 1.11 16.55 -6.33
CA PHE A 266 2.08 17.11 -7.28
C PHE A 266 3.44 16.40 -7.23
N LEU A 267 3.83 15.94 -6.03
CA LEU A 267 5.04 15.15 -5.88
C LEU A 267 4.87 13.78 -6.53
N ALA A 268 3.73 13.12 -6.30
CA ALA A 268 3.44 11.81 -6.88
C ALA A 268 3.39 11.87 -8.42
N ASP A 269 2.80 12.92 -8.99
CA ASP A 269 2.83 13.17 -10.43
C ASP A 269 4.26 13.31 -10.96
N ALA A 270 5.11 14.08 -10.27
CA ALA A 270 6.51 14.23 -10.67
C ALA A 270 7.31 12.93 -10.56
N CYS A 271 7.06 12.13 -9.50
CA CYS A 271 7.68 10.82 -9.35
C CYS A 271 7.20 9.82 -10.43
N ALA A 272 5.91 9.88 -10.81
CA ALA A 272 5.39 9.06 -11.90
C ALA A 272 6.14 9.32 -13.21
N VAL A 273 6.37 10.58 -13.55
CA VAL A 273 7.20 10.97 -14.72
C VAL A 273 8.63 10.46 -14.57
N GLN A 274 9.21 10.55 -13.36
CA GLN A 274 10.58 10.07 -13.11
C GLN A 274 10.72 8.56 -13.30
N TYR A 275 9.78 7.76 -12.79
CA TYR A 275 9.82 6.29 -12.88
C TYR A 275 9.53 5.78 -14.27
N THR A 276 8.54 6.36 -14.96
CA THR A 276 8.18 5.97 -16.32
C THR A 276 9.10 6.55 -17.37
N ARG A 277 9.81 7.64 -17.07
CA ARG A 277 10.56 8.49 -18.02
C ARG A 277 9.71 8.98 -19.19
N HIS A 278 8.38 8.99 -19.00
CA HIS A 278 7.39 9.30 -20.03
C HIS A 278 6.30 10.21 -19.46
N PRO A 279 6.42 11.54 -19.61
CA PRO A 279 5.47 12.49 -19.03
C PRO A 279 4.05 12.38 -19.63
N GLU A 280 3.95 11.93 -20.88
CA GLU A 280 2.66 11.76 -21.57
C GLU A 280 1.80 10.69 -20.91
N GLY A 281 2.39 9.64 -20.34
CA GLY A 281 1.63 8.56 -19.70
C GLY A 281 0.68 9.07 -18.61
N ILE A 282 1.21 9.73 -17.61
CA ILE A 282 0.38 10.30 -16.52
C ILE A 282 -0.41 11.53 -17.02
N GLY A 283 0.15 12.36 -17.91
CA GLY A 283 -0.51 13.51 -18.50
C GLY A 283 -1.77 13.13 -19.26
N ASP A 284 -1.68 12.13 -20.14
CA ASP A 284 -2.81 11.67 -20.94
C ASP A 284 -3.83 10.89 -20.09
N ALA A 285 -3.40 10.13 -19.08
CA ALA A 285 -4.33 9.54 -18.11
C ALA A 285 -5.21 10.62 -17.45
N LEU A 286 -4.62 11.73 -17.00
CA LEU A 286 -5.37 12.86 -16.44
C LEU A 286 -6.29 13.54 -17.46
N LYS A 287 -5.86 13.67 -18.73
CA LYS A 287 -6.68 14.22 -19.81
C LYS A 287 -7.86 13.30 -20.15
N VAL A 288 -7.66 11.97 -20.17
CA VAL A 288 -8.74 10.98 -20.34
C VAL A 288 -9.74 11.05 -19.20
N ILE A 289 -9.28 11.13 -17.95
CA ILE A 289 -10.16 11.27 -16.78
C ILE A 289 -11.04 12.52 -16.90
N GLY A 290 -10.49 13.63 -17.35
CA GLY A 290 -11.24 14.88 -17.54
C GLY A 290 -12.27 14.83 -18.67
N GLY A 291 -12.04 14.02 -19.69
CA GLY A 291 -12.94 13.80 -20.82
C GLY A 291 -13.96 12.66 -20.62
N TYR A 292 -13.82 11.85 -19.58
CA TYR A 292 -14.69 10.71 -19.32
C TYR A 292 -15.85 11.09 -18.40
N LEU A 293 -17.11 10.93 -18.87
CA LEU A 293 -18.31 11.36 -18.12
C LEU A 293 -18.42 10.78 -16.70
N PRO A 294 -18.20 9.45 -16.45
CA PRO A 294 -18.16 8.94 -15.10
C PRO A 294 -16.99 9.47 -14.27
N GLY A 295 -15.96 10.03 -14.93
CA GLY A 295 -14.77 10.57 -14.26
C GLY A 295 -14.11 9.57 -13.33
N THR A 296 -13.84 9.99 -12.12
CA THR A 296 -13.20 9.20 -11.07
C THR A 296 -14.18 8.68 -10.01
N LEU A 297 -15.50 8.71 -10.28
CA LEU A 297 -16.52 8.32 -9.31
C LEU A 297 -16.42 6.85 -8.90
N VAL A 298 -16.49 6.59 -7.60
CA VAL A 298 -16.49 5.27 -6.98
C VAL A 298 -17.70 5.17 -6.04
N HIS A 299 -18.53 4.15 -6.21
CA HIS A 299 -19.79 3.98 -5.49
C HIS A 299 -19.68 3.03 -4.29
N ALA A 300 -18.51 2.47 -4.04
CA ALA A 300 -18.28 1.58 -2.91
C ALA A 300 -18.75 2.22 -1.59
N ALA A 301 -19.48 1.48 -0.76
CA ALA A 301 -20.14 1.99 0.45
C ALA A 301 -19.21 2.72 1.44
N ARG A 302 -17.90 2.46 1.38
CA ARG A 302 -16.88 3.08 2.23
C ARG A 302 -15.94 4.04 1.49
N ALA A 303 -16.20 4.30 0.21
CA ALA A 303 -15.33 5.16 -0.61
C ALA A 303 -15.25 6.59 -0.05
N ALA A 304 -16.36 7.14 0.44
CA ALA A 304 -16.38 8.47 1.02
C ALA A 304 -15.44 8.64 2.24
N GLU A 305 -15.35 7.61 3.11
CA GLU A 305 -14.44 7.60 4.26
C GLU A 305 -12.97 7.62 3.84
N MET A 306 -12.68 7.02 2.70
CA MET A 306 -11.32 6.80 2.17
C MET A 306 -11.01 7.66 0.95
N SER A 307 -11.81 8.71 0.69
CA SER A 307 -11.71 9.54 -0.52
C SER A 307 -10.32 10.11 -0.80
N HIS A 308 -9.51 10.29 0.24
CA HIS A 308 -8.17 10.88 0.17
C HIS A 308 -7.05 9.89 -0.21
N ILE A 309 -7.34 8.58 -0.36
CA ILE A 309 -6.37 7.58 -0.81
C ILE A 309 -6.52 7.24 -2.30
N PHE A 310 -7.58 7.69 -2.96
CA PHE A 310 -7.81 7.44 -4.38
C PHE A 310 -6.97 8.36 -5.26
N PHE A 311 -6.69 7.95 -6.48
CA PHE A 311 -5.96 8.72 -7.49
C PHE A 311 -6.71 9.99 -7.92
N GLY A 312 -8.03 9.92 -7.97
CA GLY A 312 -8.90 11.01 -8.37
C GLY A 312 -10.06 11.23 -7.41
N GLN A 313 -10.69 12.39 -7.51
CA GLN A 313 -11.81 12.78 -6.67
C GLN A 313 -13.01 11.85 -6.88
N ILE A 314 -13.52 11.23 -5.82
CA ILE A 314 -14.62 10.25 -5.89
C ILE A 314 -16.02 10.85 -5.75
N GLU A 315 -16.14 12.10 -5.34
CA GLU A 315 -17.41 12.79 -5.13
C GLU A 315 -17.43 14.12 -5.86
N HIS A 316 -18.59 14.49 -6.40
CA HIS A 316 -18.81 15.86 -6.86
C HIS A 316 -18.91 16.80 -5.65
N SER A 317 -17.81 17.45 -5.32
CA SER A 317 -17.80 18.46 -4.27
C SER A 317 -18.36 19.78 -4.82
N LEU A 318 -19.49 20.23 -4.28
CA LEU A 318 -20.01 21.57 -4.52
C LEU A 318 -19.03 22.67 -4.05
N TRP A 319 -18.04 22.28 -3.23
CA TRP A 319 -17.07 23.17 -2.61
C TRP A 319 -15.66 22.75 -3.00
N GLN A 320 -15.09 23.34 -4.02
CA GLN A 320 -13.71 23.08 -4.47
C GLN A 320 -12.64 23.28 -3.35
N LEU A 321 -12.97 24.02 -2.30
CA LEU A 321 -12.10 24.22 -1.14
C LEU A 321 -11.80 22.94 -0.37
N PHE A 322 -12.71 21.95 -0.42
CA PHE A 322 -12.60 20.66 0.27
C PHE A 322 -12.07 19.53 -0.63
N ALA A 323 -11.76 19.84 -1.88
CA ALA A 323 -11.19 18.84 -2.79
C ALA A 323 -9.85 18.31 -2.24
N THR A 324 -9.74 16.99 -2.15
CA THR A 324 -8.53 16.30 -1.67
C THR A 324 -7.42 16.35 -2.71
N HIS A 325 -7.79 16.38 -3.98
CA HIS A 325 -6.85 16.47 -5.09
C HIS A 325 -6.84 17.89 -5.67
N PRO A 326 -5.68 18.34 -6.20
CA PRO A 326 -5.63 19.56 -6.98
C PRO A 326 -6.54 19.43 -8.22
N PRO A 327 -7.05 20.54 -8.75
CA PRO A 327 -7.80 20.53 -10.02
C PRO A 327 -6.98 19.84 -11.13
N LEU A 328 -7.63 19.00 -11.95
CA LEU A 328 -6.99 18.27 -13.04
C LEU A 328 -6.17 19.19 -13.95
N GLU A 329 -6.71 20.36 -14.29
CA GLU A 329 -6.00 21.37 -15.08
C GLU A 329 -4.65 21.77 -14.48
N GLN A 330 -4.58 21.94 -13.17
CA GLN A 330 -3.33 22.31 -12.50
C GLN A 330 -2.32 21.16 -12.52
N ARG A 331 -2.79 19.91 -12.37
CA ARG A 331 -1.94 18.72 -12.48
C ARG A 331 -1.41 18.58 -13.91
N ILE A 332 -2.30 18.65 -14.90
CA ILE A 332 -1.93 18.53 -16.34
C ILE A 332 -0.94 19.63 -16.74
N ARG A 333 -1.22 20.90 -16.43
CA ARG A 333 -0.33 22.02 -16.80
C ARG A 333 1.04 21.96 -16.13
N ARG A 334 1.20 21.28 -15.03
CA ARG A 334 2.52 21.03 -14.40
C ARG A 334 3.33 19.97 -15.14
N ILE A 335 2.67 18.98 -15.72
CA ILE A 335 3.30 17.91 -16.49
C ILE A 335 3.52 18.36 -17.93
N ASP A 336 2.49 18.95 -18.54
CA ASP A 336 2.46 19.48 -19.89
C ASP A 336 2.11 20.98 -19.88
N PRO A 337 3.10 21.89 -19.79
CA PRO A 337 2.88 23.34 -19.79
C PRO A 337 2.23 23.88 -21.06
N HIS A 338 2.31 23.13 -22.18
CA HIS A 338 1.79 23.53 -23.48
C HIS A 338 0.38 22.98 -23.76
N TRP A 339 -0.25 22.31 -22.79
CA TRP A 339 -1.59 21.76 -22.94
C TRP A 339 -2.62 22.83 -23.34
N ASP A 340 -3.36 22.57 -24.40
CA ASP A 340 -4.34 23.47 -25.04
C ASP A 340 -5.67 23.60 -24.29
N GLY A 341 -5.86 22.84 -23.19
CA GLY A 341 -7.09 22.82 -22.40
C GLY A 341 -8.11 21.78 -22.87
N ARG A 342 -7.80 20.96 -23.87
CA ARG A 342 -8.71 19.93 -24.37
C ARG A 342 -8.47 18.61 -23.68
N TYR A 343 -9.56 17.99 -23.23
CA TYR A 343 -9.55 16.65 -22.66
C TYR A 343 -9.64 15.59 -23.76
N ILE A 344 -9.17 14.39 -23.48
CA ILE A 344 -9.26 13.25 -24.39
C ILE A 344 -10.59 12.56 -24.15
N GLU A 345 -11.53 12.72 -25.07
CA GLU A 345 -12.81 12.04 -25.02
C GLU A 345 -12.69 10.63 -25.61
N ARG A 346 -13.16 9.64 -24.85
CA ARG A 346 -13.27 8.25 -25.31
C ARG A 346 -14.73 7.79 -25.23
N PRO A 347 -15.21 7.03 -26.24
CA PRO A 347 -16.56 6.49 -26.19
C PRO A 347 -16.73 5.58 -24.98
N ILE A 348 -17.84 5.76 -24.26
CA ILE A 348 -18.21 4.89 -23.14
C ILE A 348 -18.54 3.51 -23.75
N GLN A 349 -17.72 2.52 -23.45
CA GLN A 349 -18.05 1.15 -23.82
C GLN A 349 -19.21 0.71 -22.91
N HIS A 350 -20.38 0.53 -23.50
CA HIS A 350 -21.53 -0.05 -22.79
C HIS A 350 -21.24 -1.54 -22.58
N TYR A 351 -20.75 -1.85 -21.39
CA TYR A 351 -20.65 -3.24 -20.94
C TYR A 351 -22.07 -3.76 -20.71
N GLN A 352 -22.55 -4.64 -21.57
CA GLN A 352 -23.69 -5.50 -21.25
C GLN A 352 -23.19 -6.48 -20.19
N GLY A 353 -23.38 -6.14 -18.93
CA GLY A 353 -23.13 -7.06 -17.83
C GLY A 353 -23.93 -8.33 -18.06
N GLU A 354 -23.28 -9.47 -18.15
CA GLU A 354 -23.99 -10.75 -18.01
C GLU A 354 -24.77 -10.70 -16.70
N PRO A 355 -26.10 -10.93 -16.74
CA PRO A 355 -26.89 -11.00 -15.53
C PRO A 355 -26.36 -12.16 -14.70
N SER A 356 -26.04 -11.88 -13.43
CA SER A 356 -25.71 -12.88 -12.42
C SER A 356 -26.79 -13.97 -12.48
N ARG A 357 -26.48 -15.14 -12.97
CA ARG A 357 -27.38 -16.28 -12.96
C ARG A 357 -27.63 -16.68 -11.52
N PRO A 358 -28.89 -16.70 -11.06
CA PRO A 358 -29.26 -17.53 -9.93
C PRO A 358 -29.08 -19.00 -10.35
N GLY A 359 -28.52 -19.80 -9.48
CA GLY A 359 -28.23 -21.20 -9.76
C GLY A 359 -29.46 -22.02 -10.08
N SER A 360 -29.23 -23.03 -10.84
CA SER A 360 -29.96 -24.27 -11.14
C SER A 360 -30.60 -24.38 -12.54
N GLY A 361 -30.12 -25.35 -13.29
CA GLY A 361 -30.94 -26.21 -14.13
C GLY A 361 -31.01 -25.86 -15.60
N GLU A 362 -30.39 -26.70 -16.33
CA GLU A 362 -30.66 -27.18 -17.68
C GLU A 362 -29.58 -26.90 -18.73
N ALA A 363 -28.93 -28.00 -19.04
CA ALA A 363 -28.01 -28.18 -20.15
C ALA A 363 -28.78 -28.19 -21.49
N GLY A 364 -28.17 -27.59 -22.49
CA GLY A 364 -28.36 -28.04 -23.85
C GLY A 364 -29.03 -27.12 -24.84
N VAL A 365 -28.37 -25.99 -25.22
CA VAL A 365 -28.53 -25.40 -26.58
C VAL A 365 -27.28 -24.64 -27.08
N GLY A 366 -26.25 -24.46 -26.28
CA GLY A 366 -25.09 -23.61 -26.64
C GLY A 366 -24.01 -24.24 -27.53
N ARG A 367 -24.05 -25.55 -27.80
CA ARG A 367 -22.99 -26.22 -28.60
C ARG A 367 -23.21 -26.22 -30.10
N ALA A 368 -24.41 -26.01 -30.58
CA ALA A 368 -24.71 -25.98 -32.01
C ALA A 368 -24.32 -24.67 -32.70
N ALA A 369 -24.34 -23.53 -31.97
CA ALA A 369 -23.99 -22.23 -32.51
C ALA A 369 -22.46 -22.03 -32.69
N LEU A 370 -21.66 -22.66 -31.84
CA LEU A 370 -20.17 -22.58 -31.92
C LEU A 370 -19.60 -23.44 -33.07
N VAL A 371 -20.30 -24.56 -33.42
CA VAL A 371 -19.89 -25.42 -34.55
C VAL A 371 -20.29 -24.81 -35.90
N ALA A 372 -21.37 -24.03 -35.96
CA ALA A 372 -21.78 -23.34 -37.18
C ALA A 372 -20.87 -22.17 -37.57
N ALA A 373 -20.29 -21.47 -36.58
CA ALA A 373 -19.33 -20.39 -36.83
C ALA A 373 -17.94 -20.87 -37.28
N ALA A 374 -17.57 -22.12 -36.93
CA ALA A 374 -16.29 -22.72 -37.31
C ALA A 374 -16.31 -23.33 -38.74
N LEU A 375 -17.50 -23.52 -39.32
CA LEU A 375 -17.67 -24.12 -40.65
C LEU A 375 -17.89 -23.08 -41.79
N ALA A 376 -18.10 -21.80 -41.43
CA ALA A 376 -18.16 -20.72 -42.41
C ALA A 376 -16.75 -20.14 -42.59
N GLY A 377 -15.94 -20.82 -43.41
CA GLY A 377 -14.63 -20.34 -43.82
C GLY A 377 -14.74 -19.00 -44.57
N ALA A 378 -14.42 -17.91 -43.89
CA ALA A 378 -14.19 -16.64 -44.53
C ALA A 378 -12.71 -16.53 -44.88
N THR A 379 -12.39 -16.63 -46.14
CA THR A 379 -11.12 -16.22 -46.74
C THR A 379 -10.95 -14.72 -46.52
N LEU A 380 -9.94 -14.32 -45.75
CA LEU A 380 -9.56 -12.91 -45.63
C LEU A 380 -8.59 -12.57 -46.74
N ASP A 381 -9.03 -11.63 -47.54
CA ASP A 381 -8.32 -11.02 -48.66
C ASP A 381 -7.16 -10.14 -48.13
N GLU A 382 -5.97 -10.44 -48.60
CA GLU A 382 -4.74 -9.70 -48.31
C GLU A 382 -4.66 -8.52 -49.28
N SER A 383 -5.25 -7.37 -48.92
CA SER A 383 -4.87 -6.09 -49.51
C SER A 383 -5.48 -4.91 -48.77
N ALA A 384 -4.79 -4.38 -47.79
CA ALA A 384 -5.00 -3.03 -47.30
C ALA A 384 -3.67 -2.38 -46.95
N SER A 385 -3.37 -1.44 -47.80
CA SER A 385 -2.31 -0.45 -47.82
C SER A 385 -1.85 0.08 -46.47
N GLU A 386 -0.54 0.22 -46.35
CA GLU A 386 0.20 1.07 -45.43
C GLU A 386 -0.37 2.49 -45.42
N SER A 387 -0.98 2.88 -44.31
CA SER A 387 -1.07 4.24 -43.86
C SER A 387 -0.74 4.25 -42.37
N GLY A 388 0.45 4.78 -42.05
CA GLY A 388 0.97 4.85 -40.71
C GLY A 388 0.05 5.68 -39.81
N SER A 389 -0.48 5.03 -38.80
CA SER A 389 -0.83 5.61 -37.54
C SER A 389 -0.21 4.71 -36.49
N ASP A 390 0.47 5.28 -35.51
CA ASP A 390 0.98 4.59 -34.33
C ASP A 390 -0.19 3.84 -33.66
N ALA A 391 -0.52 2.68 -34.20
CA ALA A 391 -1.42 1.74 -33.55
C ALA A 391 -0.72 1.26 -32.31
N ASP A 392 -1.35 1.47 -31.16
CA ASP A 392 -0.92 0.94 -29.86
C ASP A 392 -0.59 -0.54 -30.00
N PHE A 393 0.67 -0.86 -30.23
CA PHE A 393 1.17 -2.22 -30.25
C PHE A 393 1.19 -2.73 -28.81
N GLU A 394 0.09 -3.35 -28.37
CA GLU A 394 0.11 -4.08 -27.12
C GLU A 394 0.93 -5.35 -27.33
N PRO A 395 2.12 -5.49 -26.70
CA PRO A 395 2.91 -6.69 -26.84
C PRO A 395 2.13 -7.92 -26.35
N THR A 396 2.27 -9.04 -27.04
CA THR A 396 1.66 -10.29 -26.61
C THR A 396 2.21 -10.71 -25.24
N PRO A 397 1.48 -11.55 -24.48
CA PRO A 397 1.99 -12.07 -23.19
C PRO A 397 3.39 -12.68 -23.32
N GLU A 398 3.68 -13.39 -24.40
CA GLU A 398 5.00 -13.97 -24.68
C GLU A 398 6.07 -12.91 -24.91
N GLN A 399 5.77 -11.83 -25.63
CA GLN A 399 6.68 -10.71 -25.84
C GLN A 399 6.93 -9.92 -24.56
N GLN A 400 5.94 -9.85 -23.66
CA GLN A 400 6.09 -9.21 -22.36
C GLN A 400 6.98 -10.04 -21.42
N GLU A 401 6.77 -11.36 -21.36
CA GLU A 401 7.63 -12.28 -20.63
C GLU A 401 9.08 -12.21 -21.13
N GLN A 402 9.27 -12.17 -22.45
CA GLN A 402 10.59 -12.01 -23.06
C GLN A 402 11.23 -10.67 -22.66
N SER A 403 10.49 -9.56 -22.73
CA SER A 403 11.01 -8.24 -22.33
C SER A 403 11.41 -8.19 -20.85
N THR A 404 10.68 -8.87 -19.97
CA THR A 404 11.01 -8.97 -18.54
C THR A 404 12.22 -9.87 -18.34
N ALA A 405 12.29 -11.00 -19.07
CA ALA A 405 13.45 -11.89 -19.07
C ALA A 405 14.71 -11.16 -19.48
N ASP A 406 14.66 -10.41 -20.59
CA ASP A 406 15.80 -9.67 -21.12
C ASP A 406 16.32 -8.61 -20.12
N ARG A 407 15.40 -7.88 -19.45
CA ARG A 407 15.77 -6.89 -18.42
C ARG A 407 16.51 -7.48 -17.23
N HIS A 408 16.13 -8.67 -16.80
CA HIS A 408 16.75 -9.34 -15.65
C HIS A 408 17.80 -10.35 -16.06
N GLN A 409 17.95 -10.58 -17.35
CA GLN A 409 18.78 -11.65 -17.89
C GLN A 409 18.39 -13.02 -17.32
N LEU A 410 17.10 -13.22 -17.01
CA LEU A 410 16.54 -14.45 -16.47
C LEU A 410 15.99 -15.33 -17.58
N PRO A 411 16.10 -16.68 -17.49
CA PRO A 411 15.42 -17.57 -18.41
C PRO A 411 13.89 -17.40 -18.38
N VAL A 412 13.25 -17.36 -19.55
CA VAL A 412 11.77 -17.23 -19.67
C VAL A 412 11.05 -18.34 -18.90
N ALA A 413 11.61 -19.55 -18.89
CA ALA A 413 11.06 -20.67 -18.12
C ALA A 413 10.96 -20.37 -16.60
N PHE A 414 11.89 -19.59 -16.04
CA PHE A 414 11.83 -19.20 -14.64
C PHE A 414 10.73 -18.17 -14.38
N LEU A 415 10.49 -17.24 -15.30
CA LEU A 415 9.37 -16.29 -15.19
C LEU A 415 8.02 -17.02 -15.16
N GLN A 416 7.82 -17.99 -16.05
CA GLN A 416 6.59 -18.79 -16.07
C GLN A 416 6.38 -19.55 -14.75
N GLN A 417 7.46 -20.11 -14.19
CA GLN A 417 7.41 -20.79 -12.90
C GLN A 417 7.23 -19.79 -11.74
N ALA A 418 7.83 -18.61 -11.78
CA ALA A 418 7.67 -17.58 -10.76
C ALA A 418 6.21 -17.11 -10.60
N HIS A 419 5.45 -17.07 -11.69
CA HIS A 419 4.03 -16.71 -11.68
C HIS A 419 3.11 -17.87 -11.23
N ASN A 420 3.63 -19.09 -11.09
CA ASN A 420 2.87 -20.25 -10.60
C ASN A 420 3.14 -20.48 -9.10
N PRO A 421 2.12 -20.70 -8.25
CA PRO A 421 2.33 -20.89 -6.81
C PRO A 421 3.24 -22.06 -6.43
N VAL A 422 3.18 -23.18 -7.14
CA VAL A 422 4.08 -24.31 -6.91
C VAL A 422 5.45 -24.05 -7.51
N GLY A 423 5.48 -23.45 -8.70
CA GLY A 423 6.73 -23.05 -9.37
C GLY A 423 7.53 -22.02 -8.55
N ALA A 424 6.86 -21.02 -7.98
CA ALA A 424 7.49 -20.01 -7.13
C ALA A 424 8.08 -20.62 -5.84
N GLN A 425 7.37 -21.59 -5.23
CA GLN A 425 7.91 -22.36 -4.11
C GLN A 425 9.13 -23.18 -4.54
N ALA A 426 9.05 -23.85 -5.70
CA ALA A 426 10.15 -24.66 -6.23
C ALA A 426 11.40 -23.82 -6.53
N LEU A 427 11.25 -22.67 -7.19
CA LEU A 427 12.37 -21.76 -7.51
C LEU A 427 13.08 -21.26 -6.25
N THR A 428 12.32 -20.81 -5.25
CA THR A 428 12.88 -20.28 -4.01
C THR A 428 13.51 -21.36 -3.13
N LEU A 429 13.00 -22.60 -3.14
CA LEU A 429 13.64 -23.75 -2.48
C LEU A 429 14.87 -24.21 -3.26
N ALA A 430 14.86 -24.19 -4.59
CA ALA A 430 15.99 -24.56 -5.44
C ALA A 430 17.23 -23.68 -5.20
N LEU A 431 17.07 -22.42 -4.79
CA LEU A 431 18.18 -21.53 -4.39
C LEU A 431 18.95 -22.03 -3.16
N LEU A 432 18.37 -22.95 -2.36
CA LEU A 432 18.94 -23.50 -1.12
C LEU A 432 19.42 -24.93 -1.29
N VAL A 433 19.23 -25.53 -2.46
CA VAL A 433 19.65 -26.93 -2.69
C VAL A 433 21.16 -27.00 -2.79
N SER A 434 21.79 -27.80 -1.92
CA SER A 434 23.23 -28.01 -1.87
C SER A 434 23.75 -28.81 -3.08
N ASP A 435 24.96 -28.52 -3.49
CA ASP A 435 25.68 -29.32 -4.51
C ASP A 435 26.19 -30.64 -3.94
N GLU A 436 26.33 -30.78 -2.64
CA GLU A 436 26.73 -32.01 -1.98
C GLU A 436 25.61 -33.05 -2.00
N ALA A 437 25.86 -34.21 -2.57
CA ALA A 437 24.85 -35.25 -2.81
C ALA A 437 24.16 -35.75 -1.53
N SER A 438 24.91 -35.88 -0.42
CA SER A 438 24.38 -36.31 0.88
C SER A 438 23.38 -35.29 1.48
N ILE A 439 23.75 -34.01 1.43
CA ILE A 439 22.92 -32.90 1.92
C ILE A 439 21.69 -32.71 1.01
N ARG A 440 21.91 -32.73 -0.32
CA ARG A 440 20.85 -32.67 -1.32
C ARG A 440 19.78 -33.75 -1.11
N GLN A 441 20.17 -34.98 -0.86
CA GLN A 441 19.22 -36.07 -0.60
C GLN A 441 18.38 -35.81 0.65
N ALA A 442 18.99 -35.33 1.73
CA ALA A 442 18.30 -34.97 2.95
C ALA A 442 17.34 -33.76 2.72
N GLN A 443 17.79 -32.76 1.97
CA GLN A 443 16.98 -31.60 1.61
C GLN A 443 15.77 -32.01 0.75
N MET A 444 15.94 -32.87 -0.25
CA MET A 444 14.84 -33.36 -1.10
C MET A 444 13.81 -34.16 -0.31
N GLN A 445 14.21 -34.90 0.72
CA GLN A 445 13.27 -35.55 1.63
C GLN A 445 12.43 -34.54 2.39
N GLN A 446 13.03 -33.44 2.88
CA GLN A 446 12.31 -32.35 3.54
C GLN A 446 11.30 -31.65 2.60
N VAL A 447 11.65 -31.51 1.32
CA VAL A 447 10.71 -31.00 0.30
C VAL A 447 9.54 -31.95 0.11
N ALA A 448 9.79 -33.27 0.04
CA ALA A 448 8.74 -34.28 -0.08
C ALA A 448 7.79 -34.29 1.14
N ASP A 449 8.33 -34.07 2.34
CA ASP A 449 7.55 -34.02 3.59
C ASP A 449 6.57 -32.83 3.67
N THR A 450 6.65 -31.86 2.74
CA THR A 450 5.64 -30.78 2.63
C THR A 450 4.26 -31.28 2.19
N GLY A 451 4.21 -32.44 1.52
CA GLY A 451 2.98 -33.01 0.96
C GLY A 451 2.41 -32.26 -0.25
N ILE A 452 3.16 -31.33 -0.83
CA ILE A 452 2.74 -30.56 -2.02
C ILE A 452 3.07 -31.38 -3.27
N GLN A 453 2.04 -31.77 -4.02
CA GLN A 453 2.20 -32.59 -5.22
C GLN A 453 3.04 -31.89 -6.28
N GLY A 454 4.02 -32.60 -6.85
CA GLY A 454 4.89 -32.12 -7.92
C GLY A 454 6.00 -31.16 -7.47
N LEU A 455 6.02 -30.74 -6.19
CA LEU A 455 7.04 -29.82 -5.69
C LEU A 455 8.45 -30.44 -5.67
N PRO A 456 8.67 -31.68 -5.18
CA PRO A 456 9.99 -32.29 -5.16
C PRO A 456 10.60 -32.46 -6.56
N GLU A 457 9.79 -32.94 -7.51
CA GLU A 457 10.20 -33.16 -8.89
C GLU A 457 10.59 -31.84 -9.55
N LEU A 458 9.80 -30.79 -9.30
CA LEU A 458 10.02 -29.47 -9.87
C LEU A 458 11.27 -28.80 -9.26
N VAL A 459 11.48 -28.92 -7.95
CA VAL A 459 12.70 -28.43 -7.28
C VAL A 459 13.93 -29.11 -7.87
N ASN A 460 13.91 -30.43 -8.00
CA ASN A 460 15.04 -31.18 -8.58
C ASN A 460 15.31 -30.82 -10.04
N THR A 461 14.27 -30.52 -10.81
CA THR A 461 14.41 -30.09 -12.22
C THR A 461 14.97 -28.69 -12.35
N LEU A 462 14.57 -27.76 -11.45
CA LEU A 462 14.98 -26.36 -11.53
C LEU A 462 16.34 -26.08 -10.86
N ALA A 463 16.74 -26.87 -9.86
CA ALA A 463 17.95 -26.64 -9.08
C ALA A 463 19.22 -26.43 -9.92
N PRO A 464 19.52 -27.23 -10.97
CA PRO A 464 20.72 -27.00 -11.76
C PRO A 464 20.72 -25.64 -12.49
N GLY A 465 19.58 -25.25 -13.04
CA GLY A 465 19.44 -23.96 -13.71
C GLY A 465 19.49 -22.76 -12.75
N VAL A 466 18.93 -22.93 -11.55
CA VAL A 466 18.98 -21.90 -10.50
C VAL A 466 20.39 -21.75 -9.93
N ALA A 467 21.13 -22.84 -9.75
CA ALA A 467 22.53 -22.81 -9.31
C ALA A 467 23.44 -22.07 -10.30
N ALA A 468 23.12 -22.11 -11.60
CA ALA A 468 23.86 -21.42 -12.66
C ALA A 468 23.58 -19.89 -12.72
N LEU A 469 22.61 -19.36 -11.95
CA LEU A 469 22.30 -17.93 -11.92
C LEU A 469 23.44 -17.12 -11.29
N ALA A 470 23.75 -16.00 -11.92
CA ALA A 470 24.66 -15.02 -11.33
C ALA A 470 24.05 -14.44 -10.02
N PRO A 471 24.86 -14.08 -9.02
CA PRO A 471 24.35 -13.52 -7.75
C PRO A 471 23.38 -12.35 -7.96
N CYS A 472 23.63 -11.46 -8.92
CA CYS A 472 22.75 -10.31 -9.21
C CYS A 472 21.36 -10.68 -9.75
N GLN A 473 21.14 -11.93 -10.18
CA GLN A 473 19.88 -12.43 -10.72
C GLN A 473 19.00 -13.12 -9.67
N ARG A 474 19.57 -13.53 -8.53
CA ARG A 474 18.87 -14.31 -7.49
C ARG A 474 17.78 -13.48 -6.80
N LEU A 475 18.11 -12.26 -6.38
CA LEU A 475 17.16 -11.37 -5.72
C LEU A 475 15.97 -10.98 -6.63
N PRO A 476 16.17 -10.55 -7.88
CA PRO A 476 15.06 -10.33 -8.82
C PRO A 476 14.17 -11.57 -9.01
N LEU A 477 14.76 -12.77 -9.09
CA LEU A 477 13.97 -14.00 -9.17
C LEU A 477 13.06 -14.20 -7.94
N VAL A 478 13.59 -13.98 -6.74
CA VAL A 478 12.81 -14.07 -5.49
C VAL A 478 11.67 -13.06 -5.48
N GLU A 479 11.93 -11.82 -5.88
CA GLU A 479 10.93 -10.76 -5.93
C GLU A 479 9.79 -11.08 -6.90
N LEU A 480 10.11 -11.66 -8.07
CA LEU A 480 9.12 -12.14 -9.04
C LEU A 480 8.26 -13.30 -8.50
N CYS A 481 8.79 -14.11 -7.60
CA CYS A 481 8.03 -15.20 -6.96
C CYS A 481 7.03 -14.70 -5.89
N LEU A 482 7.24 -13.53 -5.30
CA LEU A 482 6.43 -13.05 -4.16
C LEU A 482 4.92 -12.97 -4.43
N PRO A 483 4.42 -12.47 -5.58
CA PRO A 483 2.98 -12.43 -5.85
C PRO A 483 2.32 -13.80 -5.84
N ALA A 484 2.98 -14.79 -6.45
CA ALA A 484 2.50 -16.17 -6.49
C ALA A 484 2.59 -16.84 -5.10
N LEU A 485 3.66 -16.61 -4.34
CA LEU A 485 3.80 -17.09 -2.96
C LEU A 485 2.78 -16.47 -2.01
N LYS A 486 2.39 -15.22 -2.20
CA LYS A 486 1.30 -14.59 -1.43
C LYS A 486 -0.07 -15.17 -1.74
N SER A 487 -0.25 -15.92 -2.84
CA SER A 487 -1.53 -16.52 -3.24
C SER A 487 -1.80 -17.92 -2.66
N ILE A 488 -0.82 -18.57 -2.02
CA ILE A 488 -0.97 -19.90 -1.43
C ILE A 488 -1.84 -19.85 -0.16
N SER A 489 -2.33 -21.00 0.28
CA SER A 489 -3.09 -21.09 1.52
C SER A 489 -2.19 -20.94 2.76
N ALA A 490 -2.76 -20.51 3.90
CA ALA A 490 -2.02 -20.41 5.16
C ALA A 490 -1.44 -21.76 5.63
N GLY A 491 -2.06 -22.88 5.26
CA GLY A 491 -1.56 -24.24 5.52
C GLY A 491 -0.31 -24.54 4.70
N GLN A 492 -0.37 -24.27 3.40
CA GLN A 492 0.76 -24.42 2.48
C GLN A 492 1.94 -23.51 2.88
N TYR A 493 1.65 -22.25 3.26
CA TYR A 493 2.69 -21.35 3.72
C TYR A 493 3.42 -21.87 4.96
N ARG A 494 2.69 -22.43 5.93
CA ARG A 494 3.31 -23.05 7.12
C ARG A 494 4.21 -24.23 6.77
N ALA A 495 3.78 -25.09 5.86
CA ALA A 495 4.57 -26.22 5.36
C ALA A 495 5.81 -25.75 4.61
N TYR A 496 5.65 -24.82 3.68
CA TYR A 496 6.71 -24.19 2.93
C TYR A 496 7.76 -23.51 3.83
N LYS A 497 7.32 -22.70 4.81
CA LYS A 497 8.22 -22.01 5.75
C LYS A 497 9.01 -22.99 6.63
N ARG A 498 8.42 -24.11 7.04
CA ARG A 498 9.12 -25.17 7.78
C ARG A 498 10.16 -25.86 6.89
N CYS A 499 9.80 -26.16 5.65
CA CYS A 499 10.71 -26.73 4.66
C CYS A 499 11.91 -25.82 4.40
N LEU A 500 11.66 -24.52 4.16
CA LEU A 500 12.70 -23.51 3.96
C LEU A 500 13.71 -23.50 5.13
N LEU A 501 13.22 -23.50 6.37
CA LEU A 501 14.07 -23.57 7.56
C LEU A 501 14.82 -24.90 7.69
N ALA A 502 14.22 -26.01 7.25
CA ALA A 502 14.86 -27.32 7.29
C ALA A 502 16.01 -27.42 6.26
N LEU A 503 15.80 -26.84 5.06
CA LEU A 503 16.85 -26.78 4.04
C LEU A 503 18.06 -25.97 4.52
N ILE A 504 17.84 -24.78 5.09
CA ILE A 504 18.90 -23.92 5.63
C ILE A 504 19.69 -24.60 6.77
N ARG A 505 19.09 -25.53 7.50
CA ARG A 505 19.73 -26.21 8.63
C ARG A 505 20.35 -27.56 8.26
N ALA A 506 20.21 -27.97 7.00
CA ALA A 506 20.60 -29.32 6.59
C ALA A 506 22.14 -29.57 6.69
N ASP A 507 22.94 -28.56 6.46
CA ASP A 507 24.41 -28.61 6.54
C ASP A 507 25.00 -28.17 7.87
N ARG A 508 24.13 -27.81 8.85
CA ARG A 508 24.50 -27.30 10.18
C ARG A 508 25.26 -25.96 10.17
N SER A 509 25.41 -25.32 9.03
CA SER A 509 25.92 -23.96 8.87
C SER A 509 24.80 -23.08 8.29
N THR A 510 24.78 -21.81 8.64
CA THR A 510 23.86 -20.87 7.99
C THR A 510 24.70 -19.85 7.24
N GLU A 511 24.62 -19.91 5.94
CA GLU A 511 25.27 -18.93 5.09
C GLU A 511 24.53 -17.59 5.13
N LEU A 512 25.25 -16.51 4.85
CA LEU A 512 24.68 -15.17 4.88
C LEU A 512 23.59 -14.99 3.81
N PHE A 513 23.77 -15.59 2.62
CA PHE A 513 22.75 -15.61 1.57
C PHE A 513 21.45 -16.31 2.01
N GLU A 514 21.55 -17.48 2.63
CA GLU A 514 20.39 -18.23 3.15
C GLU A 514 19.62 -17.42 4.19
N TRP A 515 20.37 -16.74 5.07
CA TRP A 515 19.77 -15.82 6.04
C TRP A 515 19.04 -14.68 5.32
N CYS A 516 19.66 -14.06 4.31
CA CYS A 516 19.06 -12.96 3.54
C CYS A 516 17.77 -13.42 2.87
N LEU A 517 17.79 -14.54 2.18
CA LEU A 517 16.63 -15.12 1.51
C LEU A 517 15.49 -15.41 2.50
N PHE A 518 15.81 -16.04 3.62
CA PHE A 518 14.81 -16.34 4.65
C PHE A 518 14.18 -15.06 5.24
N GLN A 519 14.99 -14.05 5.52
CA GLN A 519 14.48 -12.79 6.08
C GLN A 519 13.60 -12.03 5.08
N LEU A 520 13.99 -11.99 3.81
CA LEU A 520 13.17 -11.40 2.73
C LEU A 520 11.82 -12.11 2.61
N LEU A 521 11.83 -13.43 2.44
CA LEU A 521 10.61 -14.20 2.32
C LEU A 521 9.71 -14.04 3.56
N ARG A 522 10.30 -14.09 4.76
CA ARG A 522 9.55 -13.88 5.99
C ARG A 522 8.95 -12.48 6.07
N HIS A 523 9.71 -11.46 5.73
CA HIS A 523 9.28 -10.06 5.80
C HIS A 523 8.09 -9.78 4.88
N TYR A 524 8.14 -10.29 3.64
CA TYR A 524 7.09 -10.04 2.64
C TYR A 524 5.91 -11.01 2.69
N LEU A 525 6.08 -12.22 3.24
CA LEU A 525 5.02 -13.22 3.27
C LEU A 525 4.31 -13.33 4.63
N ASP A 526 5.03 -13.17 5.77
CA ASP A 526 4.39 -13.28 7.10
C ASP A 526 3.18 -12.35 7.27
N PRO A 527 3.21 -11.06 6.81
CA PRO A 527 2.05 -10.17 6.94
C PRO A 527 0.79 -10.65 6.21
N GLU A 528 0.95 -11.43 5.14
CA GLU A 528 -0.18 -11.98 4.37
C GLU A 528 -0.91 -13.09 5.15
N PHE A 529 -0.18 -13.91 5.91
CA PHE A 529 -0.70 -15.12 6.54
C PHE A 529 -0.83 -15.02 8.06
N PHE A 530 -0.12 -14.09 8.69
CA PHE A 530 -0.08 -13.93 10.14
C PHE A 530 -0.22 -12.46 10.54
N ARG A 531 -0.74 -12.26 11.74
CA ARG A 531 -0.77 -10.92 12.34
C ARG A 531 0.63 -10.56 12.86
N VAL A 532 1.42 -9.86 12.06
CA VAL A 532 2.75 -9.40 12.43
C VAL A 532 2.64 -8.11 13.25
N LYS A 533 3.37 -8.03 14.36
CA LYS A 533 3.47 -6.79 15.12
C LYS A 533 4.43 -5.85 14.40
N PRO A 534 4.02 -4.61 14.07
CA PRO A 534 4.92 -3.64 13.46
C PRO A 534 6.09 -3.31 14.39
N SER A 535 7.27 -3.03 13.82
CA SER A 535 8.43 -2.58 14.59
C SER A 535 8.08 -1.31 15.39
N ARG A 536 8.52 -1.27 16.65
CA ARG A 536 8.27 -0.12 17.52
C ARG A 536 9.58 0.66 17.67
N PRO A 537 9.62 1.96 17.29
CA PRO A 537 10.84 2.76 17.44
C PRO A 537 11.21 2.91 18.90
N ARG A 538 12.32 2.29 19.30
CA ARG A 538 12.86 2.29 20.67
C ARG A 538 14.14 3.09 20.78
N HIS A 539 14.97 3.08 19.75
CA HIS A 539 16.30 3.68 19.76
C HIS A 539 16.31 5.03 19.04
N ALA A 540 16.38 6.13 19.81
CA ALA A 540 16.37 7.49 19.30
C ALA A 540 17.76 8.02 18.90
N ARG A 541 18.85 7.30 19.21
CA ARG A 541 20.24 7.67 18.92
C ARG A 541 21.05 6.45 18.51
N LEU A 542 21.85 6.55 17.45
CA LEU A 542 22.71 5.45 16.97
C LEU A 542 23.77 5.04 18.00
N SER A 543 24.16 5.92 18.90
CA SER A 543 25.09 5.57 19.98
C SER A 543 24.59 4.47 20.91
N ARG A 544 23.27 4.27 21.03
CA ARG A 544 22.68 3.19 21.85
C ARG A 544 22.72 1.82 21.19
N VAL A 545 22.90 1.78 19.88
CA VAL A 545 22.97 0.56 19.06
C VAL A 545 24.34 0.41 18.38
N LYS A 546 25.38 0.98 19.02
CA LYS A 546 26.73 1.00 18.47
C LYS A 546 27.31 -0.38 18.28
N ARG A 547 27.03 -1.33 19.19
CA ARG A 547 27.49 -2.71 19.10
C ARG A 547 26.84 -3.43 17.92
N GLU A 548 25.54 -3.24 17.75
CA GLU A 548 24.75 -3.82 16.65
C GLU A 548 25.23 -3.29 15.30
N LEU A 549 25.51 -2.00 15.21
CA LEU A 549 26.12 -1.38 14.03
C LEU A 549 27.51 -1.97 13.75
N ALA A 550 28.34 -2.14 14.78
CA ALA A 550 29.66 -2.75 14.61
C ALA A 550 29.56 -4.19 14.08
N ILE A 551 28.59 -4.99 14.56
CA ILE A 551 28.35 -6.35 14.07
C ILE A 551 27.97 -6.32 12.59
N VAL A 552 26.94 -5.53 12.22
CA VAL A 552 26.43 -5.50 10.84
C VAL A 552 27.49 -5.01 9.85
N LEU A 553 28.19 -3.92 10.19
CA LEU A 553 29.25 -3.37 9.33
C LEU A 553 30.47 -4.29 9.26
N SER A 554 30.79 -5.03 10.34
CA SER A 554 31.92 -5.99 10.33
C SER A 554 31.63 -7.24 9.48
N VAL A 555 30.39 -7.73 9.46
CA VAL A 555 30.00 -8.82 8.59
C VAL A 555 30.06 -8.36 7.13
N LEU A 556 29.44 -7.23 6.82
CA LEU A 556 29.44 -6.69 5.47
C LEU A 556 30.85 -6.37 4.95
N ALA A 557 31.70 -5.76 5.78
CA ALA A 557 33.07 -5.43 5.40
C ALA A 557 33.97 -6.65 5.12
N ARG A 558 33.62 -7.83 5.63
CA ARG A 558 34.33 -9.08 5.31
C ARG A 558 33.84 -9.74 4.03
N GLU A 559 32.59 -9.50 3.66
CA GLU A 559 32.05 -9.95 2.37
C GLU A 559 32.47 -8.99 1.24
N ALA A 560 32.69 -7.70 1.58
CA ALA A 560 33.16 -6.69 0.63
C ALA A 560 34.66 -6.90 0.31
N GLY A 561 35.03 -6.62 -0.91
CA GLY A 561 36.43 -6.54 -1.30
C GLY A 561 37.18 -5.42 -0.56
N GLY A 562 38.49 -5.47 -0.50
CA GLY A 562 39.34 -4.44 0.08
C GLY A 562 39.70 -4.61 1.56
N ASP A 563 40.06 -3.51 2.26
CA ASP A 563 40.46 -3.54 3.67
C ASP A 563 39.24 -3.38 4.59
N PRO A 564 38.80 -4.44 5.31
CA PRO A 564 37.65 -4.39 6.20
C PRO A 564 37.80 -3.37 7.34
N GLN A 565 39.04 -3.12 7.82
CA GLN A 565 39.31 -2.18 8.89
C GLN A 565 39.09 -0.73 8.41
N GLN A 566 39.55 -0.42 7.20
CA GLN A 566 39.37 0.88 6.60
C GLN A 566 37.89 1.14 6.29
N ALA A 567 37.19 0.15 5.71
CA ALA A 567 35.75 0.26 5.38
C ALA A 567 34.90 0.56 6.62
N VAL A 568 35.12 -0.14 7.75
CA VAL A 568 34.42 0.13 9.02
C VAL A 568 34.79 1.49 9.60
N THR A 569 36.05 1.93 9.44
CA THR A 569 36.48 3.26 9.91
C THR A 569 35.80 4.38 9.14
N ASP A 570 35.66 4.24 7.84
CA ASP A 570 34.99 5.22 6.98
C ASP A 570 33.47 5.27 7.28
N ALA A 571 32.84 4.13 7.50
CA ALA A 571 31.45 4.06 7.97
C ALA A 571 31.27 4.70 9.36
N ALA A 572 32.22 4.52 10.27
CA ALA A 572 32.20 5.17 11.59
C ALA A 572 32.25 6.70 11.48
N ARG A 573 33.03 7.22 10.52
CA ARG A 573 33.12 8.65 10.22
C ARG A 573 31.81 9.17 9.62
N GLU A 574 31.21 8.46 8.68
CA GLU A 574 29.90 8.80 8.07
C GLU A 574 28.77 8.85 9.13
N LEU A 575 28.76 7.89 10.04
CA LEU A 575 27.78 7.83 11.13
C LEU A 575 28.04 8.85 12.26
N ALA A 576 29.20 9.51 12.28
CA ALA A 576 29.69 10.32 13.39
C ALA A 576 29.71 9.55 14.72
N LEU A 577 30.17 8.30 14.69
CA LEU A 577 30.28 7.40 15.83
C LEU A 577 31.75 7.03 16.12
N PRO A 578 32.50 7.90 16.83
CA PRO A 578 33.87 7.58 17.18
C PRO A 578 33.95 6.32 18.04
N GLY A 579 34.98 5.49 17.73
CA GLY A 579 35.21 4.22 18.43
C GLY A 579 34.29 3.06 18.00
N LEU A 580 33.64 3.13 16.85
CA LEU A 580 33.10 1.97 16.15
C LEU A 580 34.31 1.25 15.51
N ARG A 581 34.43 -0.06 15.72
CA ARG A 581 35.61 -0.85 15.30
C ARG A 581 35.15 -2.14 14.64
N LEU A 582 36.01 -2.67 13.77
CA LEU A 582 35.85 -4.01 13.22
C LEU A 582 35.85 -5.04 14.36
N LEU A 583 34.85 -5.91 14.39
CA LEU A 583 34.74 -6.99 15.37
C LEU A 583 35.37 -8.28 14.81
N PRO A 584 35.99 -9.12 15.66
CA PRO A 584 36.50 -10.41 15.23
C PRO A 584 35.35 -11.34 14.78
N PRO A 585 35.58 -12.33 13.89
CA PRO A 585 34.55 -13.24 13.38
C PRO A 585 33.75 -13.94 14.49
N ALA A 586 34.39 -14.31 15.58
CA ALA A 586 33.73 -14.96 16.73
C ALA A 586 32.68 -14.09 17.45
N GLN A 587 32.71 -12.75 17.26
CA GLN A 587 31.77 -11.80 17.85
C GLN A 587 30.78 -11.21 16.85
N SER A 588 30.83 -11.66 15.60
CA SER A 588 29.99 -11.20 14.51
C SER A 588 29.63 -12.37 13.59
N THR A 589 29.03 -13.39 14.19
CA THR A 589 28.46 -14.55 13.49
C THR A 589 27.16 -14.15 12.78
N VAL A 590 26.67 -14.99 11.84
CA VAL A 590 25.35 -14.78 11.17
C VAL A 590 24.22 -14.69 12.19
N ALA A 591 24.29 -15.42 13.30
CA ALA A 591 23.31 -15.33 14.39
C ALA A 591 23.37 -13.97 15.11
N ASP A 592 24.57 -13.43 15.32
CA ASP A 592 24.75 -12.08 15.91
C ASP A 592 24.26 -11.00 14.93
N PHE A 593 24.56 -11.17 13.64
CA PHE A 593 24.07 -10.30 12.57
C PHE A 593 22.54 -10.26 12.53
N SER A 594 21.88 -11.41 12.58
CA SER A 594 20.41 -11.51 12.63
C SER A 594 19.80 -10.73 13.79
N ARG A 595 20.38 -10.88 14.98
CA ARG A 595 19.92 -10.16 16.18
C ARG A 595 20.19 -8.67 16.10
N ALA A 596 21.35 -8.29 15.57
CA ALA A 596 21.71 -6.89 15.37
C ALA A 596 20.78 -6.19 14.39
N VAL A 597 20.48 -6.78 13.23
CA VAL A 597 19.54 -6.24 12.24
C VAL A 597 18.14 -6.08 12.85
N THR A 598 17.67 -7.06 13.62
CA THR A 598 16.37 -6.97 14.32
C THR A 598 16.34 -5.80 15.31
N THR A 599 17.43 -5.54 16.03
CA THR A 599 17.54 -4.41 16.94
C THR A 599 17.59 -3.07 16.19
N LEU A 600 18.32 -3.03 15.06
CA LEU A 600 18.39 -1.84 14.20
C LEU A 600 17.03 -1.51 13.56
N ALA A 601 16.19 -2.52 13.30
CA ALA A 601 14.82 -2.31 12.83
C ALA A 601 13.96 -1.52 13.83
N ASP A 602 14.25 -1.58 15.12
CA ASP A 602 13.61 -0.79 16.18
C ASP A 602 14.22 0.63 16.33
N CYS A 603 15.13 1.07 15.48
CA CYS A 603 15.59 2.44 15.44
C CYS A 603 14.49 3.39 14.94
N TYR A 604 14.58 4.66 15.39
CA TYR A 604 13.71 5.70 14.84
C TYR A 604 13.89 5.82 13.32
N PRO A 605 12.80 6.04 12.56
CA PRO A 605 12.82 6.03 11.10
C PRO A 605 13.91 6.88 10.45
N LEU A 606 14.22 8.07 10.98
CA LEU A 606 15.29 8.94 10.45
C LEU A 606 16.72 8.40 10.63
N LEU A 607 16.91 7.41 11.49
CA LEU A 607 18.23 6.81 11.71
C LEU A 607 18.51 5.66 10.75
N LYS A 608 17.45 4.96 10.32
CA LYS A 608 17.56 3.77 9.47
C LYS A 608 18.28 4.04 8.13
N PRO A 609 17.93 5.11 7.40
CA PRO A 609 18.62 5.45 6.17
C PRO A 609 20.10 5.78 6.34
N ARG A 610 20.47 6.38 7.48
CA ARG A 610 21.88 6.63 7.80
C ARG A 610 22.65 5.33 7.97
N VAL A 611 22.00 4.32 8.57
CA VAL A 611 22.58 2.97 8.70
C VAL A 611 22.77 2.35 7.32
N LEU A 612 21.73 2.38 6.46
CA LEU A 612 21.81 1.83 5.11
C LEU A 612 22.82 2.55 4.23
N LYS A 613 22.95 3.87 4.36
CA LYS A 613 23.98 4.65 3.65
C LYS A 613 25.40 4.24 4.09
N ALA A 614 25.60 4.04 5.39
CA ALA A 614 26.88 3.54 5.89
C ALA A 614 27.18 2.12 5.43
N MET A 615 26.18 1.25 5.35
CA MET A 615 26.31 -0.08 4.77
C MET A 615 26.65 -0.04 3.28
N ALA A 616 25.96 0.79 2.49
CA ALA A 616 26.27 0.98 1.08
C ALA A 616 27.70 1.48 0.85
N ARG A 617 28.21 2.31 1.75
CA ARG A 617 29.60 2.78 1.70
C ARG A 617 30.62 1.69 2.03
N VAL A 618 30.27 0.78 2.94
CA VAL A 618 31.11 -0.41 3.23
C VAL A 618 31.10 -1.35 2.04
N ALA A 619 29.93 -1.62 1.46
CA ALA A 619 29.79 -2.47 0.29
C ALA A 619 30.59 -1.96 -0.93
N GLY A 620 30.63 -0.65 -1.15
CA GLY A 620 31.41 -0.06 -2.25
C GLY A 620 32.82 0.37 -1.85
N ALA A 621 33.44 -0.21 -0.82
CA ALA A 621 34.74 0.20 -0.32
C ALA A 621 35.90 -0.08 -1.29
N ASP A 622 35.77 -1.08 -2.15
CA ASP A 622 36.71 -1.45 -3.22
C ASP A 622 36.43 -0.73 -4.56
N GLY A 623 35.36 0.07 -4.64
CA GLY A 623 34.95 0.80 -5.84
C GLY A 623 33.90 0.10 -6.69
N GLU A 624 33.61 -1.17 -6.42
CA GLU A 624 32.54 -1.96 -7.07
C GLU A 624 31.61 -2.55 -6.03
N VAL A 625 30.32 -2.70 -6.37
CA VAL A 625 29.34 -3.34 -5.48
C VAL A 625 28.93 -4.67 -6.09
N SER A 626 29.33 -5.76 -5.47
CA SER A 626 29.00 -7.12 -5.89
C SER A 626 27.51 -7.43 -5.73
N GLY A 627 27.02 -8.45 -6.42
CA GLY A 627 25.65 -8.96 -6.27
C GLY A 627 25.33 -9.38 -4.83
N ALA A 628 26.27 -10.06 -4.16
CA ALA A 628 26.10 -10.53 -2.79
C ALA A 628 25.96 -9.35 -1.78
N GLU A 629 26.78 -8.34 -1.90
CA GLU A 629 26.71 -7.14 -1.06
C GLU A 629 25.38 -6.39 -1.23
N ARG A 630 24.92 -6.32 -2.48
CA ARG A 630 23.62 -5.72 -2.80
C ARG A 630 22.48 -6.51 -2.15
N GLU A 631 22.53 -7.84 -2.21
CA GLU A 631 21.55 -8.72 -1.56
C GLU A 631 21.51 -8.52 -0.04
N ILE A 632 22.66 -8.38 0.61
CA ILE A 632 22.76 -8.15 2.06
C ILE A 632 22.11 -6.81 2.42
N VAL A 633 22.49 -5.73 1.74
CA VAL A 633 21.95 -4.39 2.02
C VAL A 633 20.43 -4.35 1.74
N HIS A 634 19.98 -5.01 0.67
CA HIS A 634 18.55 -5.12 0.33
C HIS A 634 17.77 -5.86 1.40
N SER A 635 18.29 -6.98 1.89
CA SER A 635 17.66 -7.78 2.94
C SER A 635 17.57 -7.02 4.26
N VAL A 636 18.63 -6.29 4.61
CA VAL A 636 18.64 -5.44 5.81
C VAL A 636 17.66 -4.27 5.66
N ALA A 637 17.61 -3.63 4.49
CA ALA A 637 16.66 -2.56 4.20
C ALA A 637 15.21 -3.06 4.34
N ALA A 638 14.90 -4.24 3.80
CA ALA A 638 13.60 -4.88 3.92
C ALA A 638 13.22 -5.13 5.40
N VAL A 639 14.11 -5.77 6.18
CA VAL A 639 13.86 -6.02 7.61
C VAL A 639 13.69 -4.74 8.40
N MET A 640 14.35 -3.65 8.00
CA MET A 640 14.25 -2.34 8.63
C MET A 640 13.02 -1.53 8.16
N ASP A 641 12.16 -2.04 7.30
CA ASP A 641 11.06 -1.30 6.67
C ASP A 641 11.55 0.02 6.03
N CYS A 642 12.62 -0.05 5.27
CA CYS A 642 13.27 1.12 4.68
C CYS A 642 13.52 0.85 3.19
N PRO A 643 13.29 1.81 2.30
CA PRO A 643 13.66 1.64 0.90
C PRO A 643 15.18 1.49 0.77
N VAL A 644 15.58 0.73 -0.22
CA VAL A 644 17.00 0.55 -0.56
C VAL A 644 17.57 1.88 -1.04
N PRO A 645 18.81 2.23 -0.68
CA PRO A 645 19.47 3.43 -1.19
C PRO A 645 19.49 3.45 -2.72
N ASP A 646 19.20 4.62 -3.31
CA ASP A 646 19.22 4.82 -4.76
C ASP A 646 20.58 4.46 -5.37
N ALA A 647 20.59 4.07 -6.65
CA ALA A 647 21.79 3.72 -7.41
C ALA A 647 22.89 4.82 -7.36
N GLY A 648 22.52 6.09 -7.18
CA GLY A 648 23.46 7.19 -6.97
C GLY A 648 24.24 7.14 -5.66
N VAL A 649 23.77 6.43 -4.64
CA VAL A 649 24.48 6.21 -3.37
C VAL A 649 25.56 5.11 -3.53
N TRP A 650 25.37 4.22 -4.52
CA TRP A 650 26.33 3.17 -4.90
C TRP A 650 27.46 3.69 -5.78
N GLN A 651 27.30 4.85 -6.42
CA GLN A 651 28.38 5.50 -7.14
C GLN A 651 29.30 6.17 -6.11
N VAL A 652 30.35 5.47 -5.73
CA VAL A 652 31.48 6.05 -5.02
C VAL A 652 32.01 7.18 -5.91
N THR A 653 31.79 8.41 -5.50
CA THR A 653 32.44 9.57 -6.12
C THR A 653 33.93 9.38 -5.89
N THR A 654 34.60 8.85 -6.90
CA THR A 654 36.04 8.97 -7.05
C THR A 654 36.35 10.46 -7.17
N ARG A 655 36.69 11.09 -6.08
CA ARG A 655 37.43 12.35 -6.01
C ARG A 655 38.72 12.11 -5.26
#